data_aa93255cc3cd1fb8b98eb61d53334012
#
_entry.id   aa93255cc3cd1fb8b98eb61d53334012
#
_cell.length_a   1.000
_cell.length_b   1.000
_cell.length_c   1.000
_cell.angle_alpha   90.00
_cell.angle_beta   90.00
_cell.angle_gamma   90.00
#
_symmetry.space_group_name_H-M   'P 1'
#
loop_
_entity.id
_entity.type
_entity.pdbx_description
1 polymer ?
#
loop_
_entity_poly.entity_id
_entity_poly.type
_entity_poly.pdbx_seq_one_letter_code
_entity_poly.pdbx_strand_id
1 'polypeptide(L)'
;MTNQTQKTASVSRQMLRRGAVLAAVFGVGAFAVLLARLYKLQITDHAFYENLAISQQLREAPGTAARGRIYDRNGNVLAVSATVDNVYLSPAEIEANGEDRELIARGLSEILDLDYDELYEKTGRKGSWYVTAARKIEADKAAEIRKFKTENHISGVRLEPDTRRYYPNGRLACHLLGFVGTDNYGLEGIEARYDDALSGTAGRSLRATNAYGGEMLLRRYEEYRPGEDGQDLFTTIDASIQYYVEKHLRQAVLDYDALNGAGAIAMDVNTGAILAMASLGDYDPNHFLAVSPEAQIAVDAAATKEEAAALLAGAQARQWRNKALSDTYEPGSTFKIITLAMALEEGKTGLGDSFYCGGSTTVPGRTNPIRCWKSGGHGSQTLTQAVQHSCNVAFVNIGQRVGAERFYDYCEAFGFLKLSDDPDANLTARTGIDLSGESGSIWWSRNTFCSKKNLSQLAAASFGQTFTITPLQLVTAVSACVNGGRLMEPYVVQRLVEPDGSVSFEHEPKLVRRVISESTSRKVREILEQVVGDPNDGTGRNAAVPGYRIGGKTGTSEKVSLEARTGQKEYIVSFIGVAPADDPKIALLVFLDTPSDKSGVYVSGGQMAAPVVGRMLADILPYLGVEPTGADNGGAVMPACTGLDLPQAAEKLKDAGLRCRTIGGGSAVTDQLPAAGTVLAEGTEVILYFDAEISPDLESLPELTGLNYEQARDTLSYYGLYLTTRSSVTDPARQTVGAQSLPAGTELRHGSVVEVTLIDSDEELLGRY
;
A
#
# COMPACT_ATOMS: atom_id res chain seq x y z
N MET A 1 57.16 -84.43 64.08
CA MET A 1 58.15 -83.77 64.99
C MET A 1 58.85 -82.73 64.17
N THR A 2 58.64 -81.50 64.40
CA THR A 2 59.57 -80.35 64.43
C THR A 2 58.73 -79.03 64.34
N ASN A 3 58.66 -78.40 65.49
CA ASN A 3 58.15 -77.11 65.66
C ASN A 3 58.97 -76.03 64.92
N GLN A 4 58.43 -75.27 64.01
CA GLN A 4 58.99 -73.98 63.57
C GLN A 4 58.25 -72.82 64.22
N THR A 5 58.92 -72.27 65.22
CA THR A 5 58.52 -70.99 65.84
C THR A 5 58.84 -69.87 64.88
N GLN A 6 57.82 -69.20 64.46
CA GLN A 6 57.92 -67.90 63.75
C GLN A 6 58.36 -66.80 64.72
N LYS A 7 59.59 -66.33 64.48
CA LYS A 7 60.12 -65.11 65.17
C LYS A 7 59.38 -63.91 64.61
N THR A 8 58.45 -63.37 65.32
CA THR A 8 57.88 -62.01 65.08
C THR A 8 58.99 -61.00 65.33
N ALA A 9 59.45 -60.35 64.26
CA ALA A 9 60.39 -59.26 64.36
C ALA A 9 59.70 -58.04 65.07
N SER A 10 60.12 -57.75 66.30
CA SER A 10 59.67 -56.58 67.04
C SER A 10 60.23 -55.32 66.41
N VAL A 11 59.36 -54.55 65.80
CA VAL A 11 59.70 -53.21 65.21
C VAL A 11 60.26 -52.31 66.31
N SER A 12 61.52 -51.88 66.12
CA SER A 12 62.25 -51.05 67.07
C SER A 12 61.44 -49.74 67.33
N ARG A 13 61.27 -49.34 68.60
CA ARG A 13 60.63 -48.13 69.02
C ARG A 13 61.19 -46.86 68.31
N GLN A 14 62.48 -46.91 67.93
CA GLN A 14 63.10 -45.85 67.14
C GLN A 14 62.63 -45.80 65.70
N MET A 15 62.34 -46.98 65.08
CA MET A 15 61.79 -47.07 63.77
C MET A 15 60.30 -46.51 63.70
N LEU A 16 59.53 -46.87 64.70
CA LEU A 16 58.18 -46.33 64.88
C LEU A 16 58.15 -44.81 65.10
N ARG A 17 59.07 -44.30 65.93
CA ARG A 17 59.25 -42.84 66.13
C ARG A 17 59.70 -42.13 64.88
N ARG A 18 60.64 -42.65 64.12
CA ARG A 18 61.09 -42.09 62.84
C ARG A 18 59.95 -42.15 61.79
N GLY A 19 59.22 -43.22 61.73
CA GLY A 19 58.05 -43.37 60.89
C GLY A 19 56.94 -42.38 61.25
N ALA A 20 56.67 -42.22 62.55
CA ALA A 20 55.70 -41.27 63.04
C ALA A 20 56.08 -39.78 62.76
N VAL A 21 57.37 -39.44 62.91
CA VAL A 21 57.88 -38.09 62.59
C VAL A 21 57.86 -37.86 61.08
N LEU A 22 58.24 -38.85 60.25
CA LEU A 22 58.08 -38.71 58.79
C LEU A 22 56.62 -38.56 58.38
N ALA A 23 55.75 -39.38 58.94
CA ALA A 23 54.29 -39.30 58.63
C ALA A 23 53.73 -37.93 59.11
N ALA A 24 54.15 -37.40 60.25
CA ALA A 24 53.76 -36.05 60.73
C ALA A 24 54.27 -34.93 59.81
N VAL A 25 55.53 -35.00 59.37
CA VAL A 25 56.15 -34.03 58.44
C VAL A 25 55.45 -34.09 57.07
N PHE A 26 55.17 -35.25 56.52
CA PHE A 26 54.43 -35.41 55.28
C PHE A 26 52.97 -34.95 55.45
N GLY A 27 52.34 -35.27 56.58
CA GLY A 27 50.96 -34.86 56.85
C GLY A 27 50.84 -33.34 56.99
N VAL A 28 51.75 -32.70 57.72
CA VAL A 28 51.80 -31.23 57.83
C VAL A 28 52.13 -30.58 56.49
N GLY A 29 53.07 -31.19 55.73
CA GLY A 29 53.40 -30.68 54.38
C GLY A 29 52.24 -30.80 53.43
N ALA A 30 51.55 -31.91 53.41
CA ALA A 30 50.35 -32.13 52.58
C ALA A 30 49.23 -31.17 53.00
N PHE A 31 49.03 -30.95 54.30
CA PHE A 31 48.03 -30.03 54.79
C PHE A 31 48.37 -28.54 54.45
N ALA A 32 49.65 -28.18 54.52
CA ALA A 32 50.10 -26.85 54.09
C ALA A 32 49.88 -26.61 52.60
N VAL A 33 50.13 -27.63 51.75
CA VAL A 33 49.84 -27.57 50.29
C VAL A 33 48.34 -27.42 50.06
N LEU A 34 47.50 -28.16 50.78
CA LEU A 34 46.05 -28.05 50.70
C LEU A 34 45.55 -26.67 51.14
N LEU A 35 46.10 -26.11 52.24
CA LEU A 35 45.80 -24.74 52.68
C LEU A 35 46.21 -23.67 51.65
N ALA A 36 47.41 -23.84 51.06
CA ALA A 36 47.89 -22.95 50.01
C ALA A 36 47.01 -23.03 48.77
N ARG A 37 46.55 -24.25 48.43
CA ARG A 37 45.62 -24.46 47.31
C ARG A 37 44.23 -23.89 47.59
N LEU A 38 43.73 -24.06 48.80
CA LEU A 38 42.48 -23.45 49.27
C LEU A 38 42.56 -21.94 49.28
N TYR A 39 43.65 -21.38 49.80
CA TYR A 39 43.89 -19.93 49.78
C TYR A 39 43.89 -19.39 48.34
N LYS A 40 44.59 -20.08 47.42
CA LYS A 40 44.59 -19.70 46.02
C LYS A 40 43.20 -19.74 45.42
N LEU A 41 42.45 -20.82 45.62
CA LEU A 41 41.10 -21.00 45.04
C LEU A 41 40.07 -20.03 45.65
N GLN A 42 40.14 -19.80 47.00
CA GLN A 42 39.08 -19.02 47.68
C GLN A 42 39.41 -17.54 47.83
N ILE A 43 40.66 -17.10 47.67
CA ILE A 43 41.05 -15.72 47.84
C ILE A 43 41.70 -15.17 46.57
N THR A 44 42.72 -15.81 46.02
CA THR A 44 43.43 -15.27 44.85
C THR A 44 42.62 -15.42 43.55
N ASP A 45 42.02 -16.56 43.32
CA ASP A 45 41.29 -16.92 42.10
C ASP A 45 39.78 -16.82 42.35
N HIS A 46 39.30 -16.28 43.47
CA HIS A 46 37.91 -16.20 43.86
C HIS A 46 37.07 -15.49 42.80
N ALA A 47 37.46 -14.29 42.38
CA ALA A 47 36.76 -13.51 41.38
C ALA A 47 36.67 -14.19 40.01
N PHE A 48 37.71 -14.96 39.66
CA PHE A 48 37.72 -15.76 38.41
C PHE A 48 36.68 -16.87 38.47
N TYR A 49 36.65 -17.68 39.54
CA TYR A 49 35.72 -18.78 39.68
C TYR A 49 34.29 -18.30 39.95
N GLU A 50 34.13 -17.18 40.65
CA GLU A 50 32.84 -16.52 40.85
C GLU A 50 32.25 -16.05 39.49
N ASN A 51 33.04 -15.36 38.66
CA ASN A 51 32.61 -14.95 37.31
C ASN A 51 32.32 -16.17 36.40
N LEU A 52 33.07 -17.24 36.49
CA LEU A 52 32.81 -18.45 35.75
C LEU A 52 31.54 -19.15 36.19
N ALA A 53 31.25 -19.21 37.50
CA ALA A 53 30.03 -19.74 38.06
C ALA A 53 28.81 -18.87 37.66
N ILE A 54 28.95 -17.53 37.76
CA ILE A 54 27.95 -16.58 37.35
C ILE A 54 27.61 -16.76 35.85
N SER A 55 28.63 -16.83 35.00
CA SER A 55 28.40 -17.03 33.55
C SER A 55 27.76 -18.35 33.18
N GLN A 56 27.89 -19.37 34.01
CA GLN A 56 27.24 -20.68 33.82
C GLN A 56 25.83 -20.74 34.43
N GLN A 57 25.53 -19.93 35.42
CA GLN A 57 24.28 -19.97 36.17
C GLN A 57 23.30 -18.85 35.77
N LEU A 58 23.81 -17.73 35.22
CA LEU A 58 22.96 -16.67 34.72
C LEU A 58 22.46 -17.01 33.31
N ARG A 59 21.15 -17.18 33.16
CA ARG A 59 20.49 -17.20 31.88
C ARG A 59 19.87 -15.85 31.62
N GLU A 60 20.20 -15.28 30.49
CA GLU A 60 19.48 -14.13 29.96
C GLU A 60 18.12 -14.63 29.44
N ALA A 61 17.06 -14.14 30.04
CA ALA A 61 15.71 -14.21 29.45
C ALA A 61 15.46 -12.85 28.80
N PRO A 62 15.32 -12.78 27.46
CA PRO A 62 14.93 -11.55 26.82
C PRO A 62 13.54 -11.15 27.31
N GLY A 63 13.39 -9.92 27.77
CA GLY A 63 12.08 -9.30 27.97
C GLY A 63 11.52 -8.90 26.60
N THR A 64 10.23 -9.09 26.37
CA THR A 64 9.57 -8.63 25.14
C THR A 64 9.24 -7.14 25.28
N ALA A 65 9.74 -6.32 24.34
CA ALA A 65 9.20 -4.98 24.12
C ALA A 65 7.98 -5.06 23.21
N ALA A 66 6.96 -4.29 23.47
CA ALA A 66 5.83 -4.18 22.55
C ALA A 66 6.24 -3.34 21.32
N ARG A 67 5.95 -3.86 20.13
CA ARG A 67 6.16 -3.09 18.89
C ARG A 67 5.14 -1.97 18.80
N GLY A 68 5.58 -0.74 18.52
CA GLY A 68 4.76 0.46 18.41
C GLY A 68 3.60 0.28 17.41
N ARG A 69 2.53 0.99 17.61
CA ARG A 69 1.34 0.95 16.74
C ARG A 69 1.57 1.79 15.51
N ILE A 70 0.87 1.43 14.42
CA ILE A 70 0.82 2.26 13.22
C ILE A 70 -0.60 2.80 13.08
N TYR A 71 -0.69 4.11 12.93
CA TYR A 71 -1.95 4.84 12.79
C TYR A 71 -2.05 5.51 11.42
N ASP A 72 -3.28 5.68 10.95
CA ASP A 72 -3.56 6.60 9.86
C ASP A 72 -3.44 8.07 10.30
N ARG A 73 -3.62 9.02 9.40
CA ARG A 73 -3.55 10.46 9.71
C ARG A 73 -4.60 10.94 10.72
N ASN A 74 -5.71 10.21 10.84
CA ASN A 74 -6.85 10.52 11.71
C ASN A 74 -6.77 9.81 13.07
N GLY A 75 -5.73 8.98 13.30
CA GLY A 75 -5.55 8.22 14.53
C GLY A 75 -6.23 6.85 14.54
N ASN A 76 -6.72 6.35 13.41
CA ASN A 76 -7.24 4.99 13.30
C ASN A 76 -6.09 4.00 13.26
N VAL A 77 -6.24 2.87 13.99
CA VAL A 77 -5.20 1.84 14.07
C VAL A 77 -5.12 1.05 12.77
N LEU A 78 -3.94 1.06 12.14
CA LEU A 78 -3.62 0.26 10.95
C LEU A 78 -2.84 -1.01 11.29
N ALA A 79 -1.98 -0.97 12.33
CA ALA A 79 -1.26 -2.14 12.82
C ALA A 79 -1.06 -2.04 14.34
N VAL A 80 -1.22 -3.17 15.04
CA VAL A 80 -1.07 -3.28 16.49
C VAL A 80 -0.43 -4.61 16.87
N SER A 81 0.33 -4.65 17.97
CA SER A 81 0.86 -5.89 18.53
C SER A 81 0.02 -6.33 19.72
N ALA A 82 -0.24 -7.64 19.80
CA ALA A 82 -0.87 -8.25 20.95
C ALA A 82 0.03 -9.33 21.54
N THR A 83 -0.10 -9.55 22.86
CA THR A 83 0.62 -10.61 23.54
C THR A 83 0.06 -11.96 23.18
N VAL A 84 0.95 -12.88 22.81
CA VAL A 84 0.68 -14.29 22.51
C VAL A 84 1.66 -15.16 23.29
N ASP A 85 1.49 -16.48 23.25
CA ASP A 85 2.43 -17.38 23.91
C ASP A 85 3.07 -18.35 22.90
N ASN A 86 4.34 -18.67 23.12
CA ASN A 86 5.00 -19.80 22.47
C ASN A 86 4.92 -21.03 23.38
N VAL A 87 4.70 -22.20 22.82
CA VAL A 87 4.61 -23.46 23.54
C VAL A 87 5.88 -24.28 23.32
N TYR A 88 6.56 -24.59 24.39
CA TYR A 88 7.78 -25.39 24.36
C TYR A 88 7.61 -26.67 25.17
N LEU A 89 8.22 -27.73 24.71
CA LEU A 89 8.34 -29.02 25.39
C LEU A 89 9.74 -29.16 25.97
N SER A 90 9.82 -29.72 27.17
CA SER A 90 11.06 -30.14 27.80
C SER A 90 11.09 -31.66 27.92
N PRO A 91 11.50 -32.39 26.87
CA PRO A 91 11.53 -33.86 26.90
C PRO A 91 12.36 -34.44 28.04
N ALA A 92 13.48 -33.79 28.39
CA ALA A 92 14.30 -34.19 29.53
C ALA A 92 13.56 -34.09 30.86
N GLU A 93 12.70 -33.07 31.05
CA GLU A 93 11.90 -32.92 32.25
C GLU A 93 10.70 -33.88 32.28
N ILE A 94 10.06 -34.11 31.13
CA ILE A 94 9.02 -35.12 30.95
C ILE A 94 9.55 -36.51 31.36
N GLU A 95 10.76 -36.91 30.88
CA GLU A 95 11.39 -38.18 31.23
C GLU A 95 11.79 -38.23 32.72
N ALA A 96 12.37 -37.14 33.26
CA ALA A 96 12.83 -37.08 34.65
C ALA A 96 11.69 -37.17 35.65
N ASN A 97 10.55 -36.56 35.32
CA ASN A 97 9.33 -36.57 36.19
C ASN A 97 8.43 -37.76 35.93
N GLY A 98 8.70 -38.57 34.91
CA GLY A 98 7.87 -39.71 34.52
C GLY A 98 6.51 -39.31 34.00
N GLU A 99 6.41 -38.12 33.37
CA GLU A 99 5.17 -37.60 32.82
C GLU A 99 4.72 -38.41 31.59
N ASP A 100 3.39 -38.56 31.43
CA ASP A 100 2.79 -39.32 30.34
C ASP A 100 2.88 -38.57 29.02
N ARG A 101 3.80 -39.04 28.16
CA ARG A 101 4.07 -38.47 26.83
C ARG A 101 2.86 -38.54 25.88
N GLU A 102 2.09 -39.63 25.98
CA GLU A 102 0.91 -39.86 25.16
C GLU A 102 -0.21 -38.87 25.55
N LEU A 103 -0.43 -38.69 26.85
CA LEU A 103 -1.36 -37.68 27.38
C LEU A 103 -1.00 -36.26 26.95
N ILE A 104 0.31 -35.90 27.05
CA ILE A 104 0.80 -34.58 26.66
C ILE A 104 0.60 -34.35 25.16
N ALA A 105 1.02 -35.30 24.31
CA ALA A 105 0.90 -35.16 22.86
C ALA A 105 -0.56 -35.07 22.41
N ARG A 106 -1.45 -35.90 22.99
CA ARG A 106 -2.88 -35.89 22.68
C ARG A 106 -3.56 -34.58 23.11
N GLY A 107 -3.34 -34.14 24.35
CA GLY A 107 -3.92 -32.91 24.87
C GLY A 107 -3.47 -31.67 24.08
N LEU A 108 -2.18 -31.59 23.73
CA LEU A 108 -1.69 -30.49 22.90
C LEU A 108 -2.19 -30.58 21.46
N SER A 109 -2.32 -31.77 20.89
CA SER A 109 -2.89 -31.96 19.54
C SER A 109 -4.35 -31.49 19.50
N GLU A 110 -5.16 -31.83 20.47
CA GLU A 110 -6.57 -31.43 20.56
C GLU A 110 -6.73 -29.90 20.76
N ILE A 111 -5.93 -29.29 21.66
CA ILE A 111 -6.02 -27.85 21.94
C ILE A 111 -5.50 -27.01 20.78
N LEU A 112 -4.37 -27.44 20.17
CA LEU A 112 -3.65 -26.64 19.17
C LEU A 112 -4.02 -26.97 17.72
N ASP A 113 -4.80 -28.05 17.50
CA ASP A 113 -5.13 -28.60 16.17
C ASP A 113 -3.85 -28.94 15.37
N LEU A 114 -2.92 -29.62 16.06
CA LEU A 114 -1.63 -30.05 15.50
C LEU A 114 -1.54 -31.57 15.39
N ASP A 115 -0.67 -32.03 14.49
CA ASP A 115 -0.45 -33.48 14.29
C ASP A 115 0.05 -34.17 15.56
N TYR A 116 -0.65 -35.23 15.94
CA TYR A 116 -0.35 -36.01 17.15
C TYR A 116 1.02 -36.71 17.07
N ASP A 117 1.32 -37.31 15.92
CA ASP A 117 2.54 -38.12 15.78
C ASP A 117 3.78 -37.22 15.84
N GLU A 118 3.70 -36.03 15.24
CA GLU A 118 4.77 -35.02 15.33
C GLU A 118 4.98 -34.55 16.78
N LEU A 119 3.90 -34.25 17.50
CA LEU A 119 3.99 -33.85 18.90
C LEU A 119 4.52 -34.98 19.78
N TYR A 120 4.07 -36.23 19.56
CA TYR A 120 4.56 -37.40 20.29
C TYR A 120 6.07 -37.65 20.04
N GLU A 121 6.55 -37.51 18.81
CA GLU A 121 7.96 -37.57 18.48
C GLU A 121 8.75 -36.46 19.23
N LYS A 122 8.24 -35.23 19.20
CA LYS A 122 8.83 -34.08 19.88
C LYS A 122 8.98 -34.32 21.40
N THR A 123 7.98 -34.90 22.07
CA THR A 123 8.08 -35.24 23.51
C THR A 123 9.15 -36.29 23.82
N GLY A 124 9.59 -37.07 22.84
CA GLY A 124 10.57 -38.16 23.01
C GLY A 124 12.00 -37.80 22.67
N ARG A 125 12.35 -36.59 22.32
CA ARG A 125 13.71 -36.17 21.96
C ARG A 125 14.62 -36.17 23.19
N LYS A 126 15.30 -37.33 23.42
CA LYS A 126 16.12 -37.55 24.62
C LYS A 126 17.17 -36.45 24.82
N GLY A 127 17.28 -35.99 26.08
CA GLY A 127 18.26 -34.99 26.50
C GLY A 127 17.99 -33.57 26.04
N SER A 128 16.87 -33.33 25.32
CA SER A 128 16.49 -31.99 24.93
C SER A 128 15.65 -31.31 26.02
N TRP A 129 16.02 -30.08 26.39
CA TRP A 129 15.31 -29.27 27.37
C TRP A 129 14.38 -28.28 26.76
N TYR A 130 14.45 -28.11 25.41
CA TYR A 130 13.73 -27.05 24.72
C TYR A 130 13.41 -27.47 23.27
N VAL A 131 12.16 -27.84 23.03
CA VAL A 131 11.63 -28.21 21.71
C VAL A 131 10.37 -27.42 21.45
N THR A 132 10.31 -26.65 20.38
CA THR A 132 9.12 -25.88 20.03
C THR A 132 7.97 -26.81 19.62
N ALA A 133 6.85 -26.72 20.34
CA ALA A 133 5.60 -27.37 19.96
C ALA A 133 4.78 -26.48 19.03
N ALA A 134 4.52 -25.23 19.46
CA ALA A 134 3.82 -24.22 18.68
C ALA A 134 4.38 -22.84 18.96
N ARG A 135 4.21 -21.93 18.01
CA ARG A 135 4.58 -20.50 18.15
C ARG A 135 3.37 -19.62 18.05
N LYS A 136 3.38 -18.53 18.82
CA LYS A 136 2.42 -17.41 18.72
C LYS A 136 0.96 -17.85 18.80
N ILE A 137 0.65 -18.71 19.80
CA ILE A 137 -0.73 -19.14 20.07
C ILE A 137 -1.52 -18.01 20.74
N GLU A 138 -2.80 -17.93 20.43
CA GLU A 138 -3.72 -16.95 21.01
C GLU A 138 -3.96 -17.19 22.50
N ALA A 139 -4.42 -16.15 23.21
CA ALA A 139 -4.58 -16.16 24.66
C ALA A 139 -5.58 -17.19 25.17
N ASP A 140 -6.63 -17.51 24.41
CA ASP A 140 -7.62 -18.53 24.70
C ASP A 140 -7.01 -19.93 24.73
N LYS A 141 -6.28 -20.31 23.67
CA LYS A 141 -5.55 -21.57 23.59
C LYS A 141 -4.44 -21.68 24.66
N ALA A 142 -3.77 -20.58 24.94
CA ALA A 142 -2.78 -20.53 26.02
C ALA A 142 -3.43 -20.77 27.40
N ALA A 143 -4.62 -20.23 27.65
CA ALA A 143 -5.38 -20.46 28.87
C ALA A 143 -5.81 -21.93 28.98
N GLU A 144 -6.27 -22.56 27.90
CA GLU A 144 -6.61 -23.99 27.85
C GLU A 144 -5.40 -24.86 28.16
N ILE A 145 -4.20 -24.56 27.59
CA ILE A 145 -2.98 -25.28 27.91
C ILE A 145 -2.58 -25.10 29.38
N ARG A 146 -2.68 -23.89 29.95
CA ARG A 146 -2.42 -23.65 31.38
C ARG A 146 -3.36 -24.47 32.27
N LYS A 147 -4.65 -24.58 31.92
CA LYS A 147 -5.62 -25.40 32.59
C LYS A 147 -5.26 -26.90 32.47
N PHE A 148 -5.00 -27.39 31.25
CA PHE A 148 -4.61 -28.78 30.98
C PHE A 148 -3.37 -29.18 31.78
N LYS A 149 -2.33 -28.33 31.82
CA LYS A 149 -1.12 -28.53 32.63
C LYS A 149 -1.44 -28.68 34.12
N THR A 150 -2.29 -27.81 34.64
CA THR A 150 -2.62 -27.78 36.08
C THR A 150 -3.41 -29.02 36.47
N GLU A 151 -4.38 -29.41 35.67
CA GLU A 151 -5.25 -30.57 35.94
C GLU A 151 -4.47 -31.90 35.88
N ASN A 152 -3.47 -31.98 35.03
CA ASN A 152 -2.66 -33.20 34.81
C ASN A 152 -1.26 -33.14 35.45
N HIS A 153 -0.95 -32.10 36.24
CA HIS A 153 0.32 -31.92 36.93
C HIS A 153 1.55 -31.98 36.00
N ILE A 154 1.43 -31.40 34.78
CA ILE A 154 2.46 -31.41 33.76
C ILE A 154 3.44 -30.24 33.97
N SER A 155 4.73 -30.54 34.12
CA SER A 155 5.82 -29.55 34.22
C SER A 155 6.58 -29.37 32.90
N GLY A 156 6.68 -30.45 32.13
CA GLY A 156 7.48 -30.49 30.89
C GLY A 156 6.90 -29.71 29.70
N VAL A 157 5.76 -29.02 29.87
CA VAL A 157 5.18 -28.09 28.89
C VAL A 157 5.33 -26.67 29.44
N ARG A 158 5.95 -25.77 28.66
CA ARG A 158 6.18 -24.37 29.06
C ARG A 158 5.53 -23.40 28.08
N LEU A 159 4.99 -22.32 28.58
CA LEU A 159 4.49 -21.19 27.81
C LEU A 159 5.41 -20.00 28.07
N GLU A 160 5.87 -19.41 27.01
CA GLU A 160 6.70 -18.19 27.06
C GLU A 160 5.98 -17.07 26.31
N PRO A 161 5.85 -15.88 26.92
CA PRO A 161 5.19 -14.77 26.27
C PRO A 161 5.98 -14.31 25.04
N ASP A 162 5.27 -14.00 23.97
CA ASP A 162 5.76 -13.40 22.73
C ASP A 162 4.77 -12.33 22.27
N THR A 163 5.04 -11.68 21.17
CA THR A 163 4.14 -10.71 20.55
C THR A 163 3.81 -11.15 19.12
N ARG A 164 2.58 -10.87 18.70
CA ARG A 164 2.12 -11.05 17.32
C ARG A 164 1.59 -9.74 16.77
N ARG A 165 1.99 -9.44 15.54
CA ARG A 165 1.50 -8.28 14.81
C ARG A 165 0.15 -8.57 14.17
N TYR A 166 -0.78 -7.63 14.31
CA TYR A 166 -2.12 -7.69 13.73
C TYR A 166 -2.38 -6.46 12.88
N TYR A 167 -3.03 -6.69 11.75
CA TYR A 167 -3.48 -5.67 10.81
C TYR A 167 -5.02 -5.74 10.77
N PRO A 168 -5.72 -4.93 11.59
CA PRO A 168 -7.18 -5.05 11.80
C PRO A 168 -7.99 -4.89 10.51
N ASN A 169 -7.47 -4.10 9.57
CA ASN A 169 -8.12 -3.81 8.29
C ASN A 169 -7.76 -4.83 7.18
N GLY A 170 -7.12 -5.96 7.53
CA GLY A 170 -6.74 -7.01 6.59
C GLY A 170 -5.86 -6.48 5.47
N ARG A 171 -6.33 -6.55 4.23
CA ARG A 171 -5.55 -6.19 3.02
C ARG A 171 -5.35 -4.68 2.82
N LEU A 172 -6.07 -3.83 3.56
CA LEU A 172 -6.01 -2.37 3.37
C LEU A 172 -4.56 -1.86 3.52
N ALA A 173 -4.09 -1.12 2.53
CA ALA A 173 -2.75 -0.53 2.48
C ALA A 173 -1.60 -1.54 2.67
N CYS A 174 -1.80 -2.84 2.36
CA CYS A 174 -0.84 -3.91 2.66
C CYS A 174 0.56 -3.65 2.10
N HIS A 175 0.70 -3.09 0.90
CA HIS A 175 2.00 -2.79 0.30
C HIS A 175 2.71 -1.58 0.94
N LEU A 176 1.94 -0.67 1.56
CA LEU A 176 2.51 0.45 2.32
C LEU A 176 2.93 0.03 3.71
N LEU A 177 2.02 -0.66 4.42
CA LEU A 177 2.29 -1.16 5.77
C LEU A 177 3.42 -2.18 5.75
N GLY A 178 3.37 -3.10 4.79
CA GLY A 178 4.24 -4.27 4.79
C GLY A 178 3.79 -5.29 5.82
N PHE A 179 4.71 -6.09 6.32
CA PHE A 179 4.44 -7.11 7.32
C PHE A 179 5.68 -7.42 8.17
N VAL A 180 5.42 -8.08 9.29
CA VAL A 180 6.43 -8.50 10.27
C VAL A 180 6.62 -10.01 10.17
N GLY A 181 7.87 -10.45 10.18
CA GLY A 181 8.24 -11.86 10.21
C GLY A 181 7.92 -12.55 11.54
N THR A 182 8.18 -13.85 11.59
CA THR A 182 7.98 -14.64 12.81
C THR A 182 8.86 -14.18 13.97
N ASP A 183 9.98 -13.54 13.68
CA ASP A 183 10.94 -13.04 14.67
C ASP A 183 10.68 -11.59 15.07
N ASN A 184 9.50 -11.05 14.72
CA ASN A 184 9.05 -9.69 15.00
C ASN A 184 9.84 -8.57 14.31
N TYR A 185 10.67 -8.87 13.31
CA TYR A 185 11.32 -7.89 12.43
C TYR A 185 10.42 -7.52 11.25
N GLY A 186 10.39 -6.23 10.92
CA GLY A 186 9.71 -5.75 9.72
C GLY A 186 10.43 -6.22 8.46
N LEU A 187 9.69 -6.80 7.50
CA LEU A 187 10.26 -7.37 6.27
C LEU A 187 9.97 -6.53 5.04
N GLU A 188 8.83 -5.84 5.00
CA GLU A 188 8.41 -5.01 3.87
C GLU A 188 7.76 -3.70 4.36
N GLY A 189 7.63 -2.71 3.48
CA GLY A 189 6.88 -1.48 3.68
C GLY A 189 7.39 -0.61 4.84
N ILE A 190 6.45 0.05 5.53
CA ILE A 190 6.71 0.89 6.72
C ILE A 190 7.28 0.04 7.85
N GLU A 191 6.77 -1.19 8.04
CA GLU A 191 7.27 -2.10 9.06
C GLU A 191 8.78 -2.34 8.93
N ALA A 192 9.28 -2.53 7.70
CA ALA A 192 10.72 -2.71 7.45
C ALA A 192 11.50 -1.40 7.52
N ARG A 193 10.93 -0.30 6.97
CA ARG A 193 11.64 0.97 6.88
C ARG A 193 11.86 1.63 8.23
N TYR A 194 10.91 1.46 9.14
CA TYR A 194 10.90 2.04 10.48
C TYR A 194 11.05 0.96 11.58
N ASP A 195 11.67 -0.18 11.24
CA ASP A 195 11.81 -1.30 12.18
C ASP A 195 12.51 -0.89 13.49
N ASP A 196 13.59 -0.13 13.39
CA ASP A 196 14.35 0.35 14.56
C ASP A 196 13.51 1.21 15.52
N ALA A 197 12.60 2.04 14.97
CA ALA A 197 11.72 2.87 15.78
C ALA A 197 10.55 2.07 16.36
N LEU A 198 9.97 1.18 15.54
CA LEU A 198 8.80 0.40 15.91
C LEU A 198 9.11 -0.75 16.88
N SER A 199 10.27 -1.42 16.78
CA SER A 199 10.56 -2.63 17.56
C SER A 199 10.89 -2.37 19.03
N GLY A 200 11.29 -1.15 19.38
CA GLY A 200 11.73 -0.81 20.72
C GLY A 200 13.02 -1.53 21.15
N THR A 201 13.31 -1.50 22.40
CA THR A 201 14.50 -2.16 22.97
C THR A 201 14.08 -3.28 23.91
N ALA A 202 14.44 -4.50 23.57
CA ALA A 202 14.12 -5.66 24.40
C ALA A 202 14.75 -5.51 25.80
N GLY A 203 13.97 -5.74 26.85
CA GLY A 203 14.44 -5.81 28.20
C GLY A 203 15.36 -7.01 28.42
N ARG A 204 16.15 -6.98 29.47
CA ARG A 204 16.97 -8.10 29.88
C ARG A 204 16.64 -8.48 31.33
N SER A 205 16.29 -9.73 31.52
CA SER A 205 16.15 -10.33 32.85
C SER A 205 17.26 -11.35 33.02
N LEU A 206 18.24 -11.02 33.86
CA LEU A 206 19.26 -11.98 34.28
C LEU A 206 18.69 -12.79 35.45
N ARG A 207 18.37 -14.07 35.24
CA ARG A 207 17.89 -14.99 36.27
C ARG A 207 18.96 -16.03 36.58
N ALA A 208 19.22 -16.20 37.89
CA ALA A 208 20.11 -17.29 38.35
C ALA A 208 19.36 -18.62 38.32
N THR A 209 19.80 -19.56 37.49
CA THR A 209 19.26 -20.92 37.41
C THR A 209 20.29 -21.92 37.89
N ASN A 210 19.85 -22.98 38.57
CA ASN A 210 20.70 -24.12 38.92
C ASN A 210 21.02 -24.99 37.68
N ALA A 211 21.94 -25.96 37.82
CA ALA A 211 22.35 -26.87 36.73
C ALA A 211 21.18 -27.67 36.14
N TYR A 212 20.02 -27.69 36.77
CA TYR A 212 18.80 -28.39 36.36
C TYR A 212 17.72 -27.42 35.87
N GLY A 213 18.01 -26.11 35.70
CA GLY A 213 17.07 -25.11 35.18
C GLY A 213 16.07 -24.57 36.21
N GLY A 214 16.15 -24.98 37.49
CA GLY A 214 15.30 -24.45 38.57
C GLY A 214 15.80 -23.06 39.04
N GLU A 215 14.87 -22.17 39.36
CA GLU A 215 15.21 -20.84 39.92
C GLU A 215 15.97 -20.96 41.25
N MET A 216 17.08 -20.25 41.36
CA MET A 216 17.85 -20.16 42.61
C MET A 216 17.37 -18.94 43.39
N LEU A 217 17.17 -19.10 44.72
CA LEU A 217 16.79 -18.03 45.66
C LEU A 217 17.84 -16.92 45.87
N LEU A 218 18.90 -16.92 45.08
CA LEU A 218 19.99 -15.93 45.19
C LEU A 218 19.67 -14.66 44.38
N ARG A 219 18.83 -13.80 44.90
CA ARG A 219 18.46 -12.48 44.33
C ARG A 219 19.62 -11.49 44.16
N ARG A 220 20.85 -11.80 44.56
CA ARG A 220 21.97 -10.89 44.60
C ARG A 220 22.55 -10.51 43.23
N TYR A 221 22.18 -11.25 42.17
CA TYR A 221 22.66 -11.07 40.80
C TYR A 221 21.54 -11.00 39.76
N GLU A 222 20.29 -10.81 40.22
CA GLU A 222 19.17 -10.55 39.30
C GLU A 222 19.22 -9.08 38.90
N GLU A 223 19.60 -8.80 37.65
CA GLU A 223 19.49 -7.51 37.03
C GLU A 223 18.28 -7.53 36.10
N TYR A 224 17.25 -6.77 36.46
CA TYR A 224 16.10 -6.55 35.58
C TYR A 224 16.25 -5.19 34.92
N ARG A 225 16.41 -5.18 33.61
CA ARG A 225 16.27 -3.96 32.79
C ARG A 225 14.93 -4.07 32.07
N PRO A 226 13.97 -3.19 32.39
CA PRO A 226 12.72 -3.17 31.65
C PRO A 226 13.01 -2.92 30.17
N GLY A 227 12.23 -3.56 29.30
CA GLY A 227 12.23 -3.21 27.89
C GLY A 227 11.61 -1.82 27.69
N GLU A 228 12.03 -1.14 26.67
CA GLU A 228 11.40 0.09 26.20
C GLU A 228 10.56 -0.26 24.97
N ASP A 229 9.25 0.00 25.06
CA ASP A 229 8.34 -0.25 23.95
C ASP A 229 8.72 0.60 22.73
N GLY A 230 8.34 0.14 21.54
CA GLY A 230 8.56 0.86 20.30
C GLY A 230 7.71 2.12 20.19
N GLN A 231 8.17 3.04 19.38
CA GLN A 231 7.49 4.31 19.10
C GLN A 231 6.21 4.06 18.29
N ASP A 232 5.13 4.76 18.61
CA ASP A 232 3.92 4.80 17.80
C ASP A 232 4.15 5.66 16.55
N LEU A 233 3.73 5.16 15.38
CA LEU A 233 3.94 5.79 14.08
C LEU A 233 2.62 6.27 13.49
N PHE A 234 2.55 7.56 13.15
CA PHE A 234 1.41 8.15 12.46
C PHE A 234 1.77 8.38 11.00
N THR A 235 0.92 7.86 10.10
CA THR A 235 1.12 7.99 8.66
C THR A 235 0.36 9.19 8.09
N THR A 236 0.65 9.55 6.84
CA THR A 236 -0.16 10.48 6.05
C THR A 236 -1.35 9.79 5.39
N ILE A 237 -1.39 8.47 5.42
CA ILE A 237 -2.46 7.66 4.83
C ILE A 237 -3.77 7.98 5.51
N ASP A 238 -4.80 8.17 4.71
CA ASP A 238 -6.18 8.28 5.16
C ASP A 238 -6.89 6.95 4.87
N ALA A 239 -7.32 6.26 5.90
CA ALA A 239 -7.91 4.93 5.76
C ALA A 239 -9.17 4.94 4.88
N SER A 240 -9.95 6.01 4.91
CA SER A 240 -11.15 6.16 4.07
C SER A 240 -10.79 6.40 2.60
N ILE A 241 -9.82 7.29 2.33
CA ILE A 241 -9.34 7.53 0.95
C ILE A 241 -8.69 6.26 0.40
N GLN A 242 -7.87 5.57 1.20
CA GLN A 242 -7.25 4.29 0.81
C GLN A 242 -8.31 3.24 0.46
N TYR A 243 -9.37 3.14 1.28
CA TYR A 243 -10.49 2.24 1.01
C TYR A 243 -11.22 2.57 -0.30
N TYR A 244 -11.54 3.85 -0.55
CA TYR A 244 -12.18 4.26 -1.81
C TYR A 244 -11.30 3.94 -3.02
N VAL A 245 -9.99 4.20 -2.91
CA VAL A 245 -9.03 3.89 -3.97
C VAL A 245 -8.98 2.39 -4.23
N GLU A 246 -8.82 1.55 -3.22
CA GLU A 246 -8.76 0.09 -3.39
C GLU A 246 -10.08 -0.50 -3.89
N LYS A 247 -11.23 -0.05 -3.38
CA LYS A 247 -12.58 -0.46 -3.80
C LYS A 247 -12.73 -0.31 -5.31
N HIS A 248 -12.51 0.90 -5.82
CA HIS A 248 -12.70 1.19 -7.24
C HIS A 248 -11.62 0.58 -8.13
N LEU A 249 -10.38 0.47 -7.61
CA LEU A 249 -9.29 -0.16 -8.33
C LEU A 249 -9.54 -1.67 -8.50
N ARG A 250 -10.03 -2.35 -7.45
CA ARG A 250 -10.39 -3.76 -7.47
C ARG A 250 -11.51 -4.03 -8.47
N GLN A 251 -12.54 -3.18 -8.48
CA GLN A 251 -13.61 -3.27 -9.46
C GLN A 251 -13.07 -3.08 -10.89
N ALA A 252 -12.15 -2.12 -11.10
CA ALA A 252 -11.56 -1.89 -12.42
C ALA A 252 -10.74 -3.09 -12.94
N VAL A 253 -10.03 -3.80 -12.06
CA VAL A 253 -9.33 -5.04 -12.46
C VAL A 253 -10.29 -6.10 -12.93
N LEU A 254 -11.45 -6.24 -12.29
CA LEU A 254 -12.50 -7.16 -12.68
C LEU A 254 -13.19 -6.72 -13.98
N ASP A 255 -13.56 -5.45 -14.09
CA ASP A 255 -14.26 -4.88 -15.25
C ASP A 255 -13.44 -4.99 -16.54
N TYR A 256 -12.13 -4.84 -16.45
CA TYR A 256 -11.23 -4.74 -17.59
C TYR A 256 -10.24 -5.91 -17.70
N ASP A 257 -10.40 -6.97 -16.90
CA ASP A 257 -9.53 -8.16 -16.92
C ASP A 257 -8.03 -7.76 -16.97
N ALA A 258 -7.61 -6.90 -16.03
CA ALA A 258 -6.25 -6.38 -15.99
C ALA A 258 -5.28 -7.45 -15.47
N LEU A 259 -4.72 -8.24 -16.39
CA LEU A 259 -3.98 -9.49 -16.13
C LEU A 259 -2.78 -9.33 -15.21
N ASN A 260 -2.11 -8.17 -15.27
CA ASN A 260 -0.95 -7.87 -14.43
C ASN A 260 -1.29 -6.94 -13.26
N GLY A 261 -2.59 -6.77 -12.96
CA GLY A 261 -3.08 -5.95 -11.87
C GLY A 261 -3.16 -4.46 -12.22
N ALA A 262 -3.21 -3.64 -11.18
CA ALA A 262 -3.40 -2.20 -11.29
C ALA A 262 -2.73 -1.49 -10.11
N GLY A 263 -2.57 -0.18 -10.21
CA GLY A 263 -2.13 0.63 -9.10
C GLY A 263 -2.73 2.03 -9.13
N ALA A 264 -2.72 2.68 -7.97
CA ALA A 264 -3.17 4.05 -7.81
C ALA A 264 -2.37 4.77 -6.73
N ILE A 265 -2.20 6.09 -6.90
CA ILE A 265 -1.58 6.97 -5.91
C ILE A 265 -2.43 8.23 -5.79
N ALA A 266 -2.84 8.55 -4.57
CA ALA A 266 -3.47 9.81 -4.20
C ALA A 266 -2.49 10.65 -3.38
N MET A 267 -2.15 11.84 -3.85
CA MET A 267 -1.15 12.72 -3.25
C MET A 267 -1.74 14.10 -2.99
N ASP A 268 -1.53 14.64 -1.80
CA ASP A 268 -1.75 16.06 -1.54
C ASP A 268 -0.70 16.86 -2.31
N VAL A 269 -1.16 17.64 -3.30
CA VAL A 269 -0.28 18.37 -4.22
C VAL A 269 0.52 19.47 -3.52
N ASN A 270 0.05 19.98 -2.38
CA ASN A 270 0.64 21.12 -1.69
C ASN A 270 1.73 20.72 -0.69
N THR A 271 1.61 19.53 -0.09
CA THR A 271 2.52 19.05 0.96
C THR A 271 3.43 17.93 0.47
N GLY A 272 3.01 17.14 -0.51
CA GLY A 272 3.70 15.92 -0.91
C GLY A 272 3.24 14.68 -0.13
N ALA A 273 2.31 14.83 0.82
CA ALA A 273 1.78 13.72 1.60
C ALA A 273 1.06 12.71 0.72
N ILE A 274 1.40 11.43 0.86
CA ILE A 274 0.68 10.34 0.20
C ILE A 274 -0.54 10.00 1.05
N LEU A 275 -1.72 10.30 0.51
CA LEU A 275 -3.01 10.05 1.17
C LEU A 275 -3.47 8.60 0.99
N ALA A 276 -3.15 8.02 -0.16
CA ALA A 276 -3.38 6.62 -0.47
C ALA A 276 -2.40 6.13 -1.53
N MET A 277 -2.00 4.86 -1.43
CA MET A 277 -1.21 4.17 -2.45
C MET A 277 -1.63 2.70 -2.47
N ALA A 278 -2.12 2.24 -3.61
CA ALA A 278 -2.64 0.90 -3.78
C ALA A 278 -1.96 0.19 -4.96
N SER A 279 -1.71 -1.10 -4.80
CA SER A 279 -1.32 -2.04 -5.86
C SER A 279 -2.24 -3.25 -5.78
N LEU A 280 -2.79 -3.71 -6.89
CA LEU A 280 -3.59 -4.94 -6.92
C LEU A 280 -2.76 -6.14 -7.37
N GLY A 281 -3.18 -7.30 -6.90
CA GLY A 281 -2.38 -8.46 -6.60
C GLY A 281 -1.98 -8.42 -5.13
N ASP A 282 -2.87 -7.80 -4.29
CA ASP A 282 -2.70 -7.55 -2.87
C ASP A 282 -2.80 -8.85 -2.03
N TYR A 283 -2.32 -8.77 -0.80
CA TYR A 283 -2.26 -9.88 0.15
C TYR A 283 -2.75 -9.43 1.53
N ASP A 284 -3.09 -10.40 2.39
CA ASP A 284 -3.38 -10.13 3.79
C ASP A 284 -2.06 -10.17 4.60
N PRO A 285 -1.61 -9.05 5.21
CA PRO A 285 -0.41 -9.02 6.03
C PRO A 285 -0.45 -9.96 7.24
N ASN A 286 -1.65 -10.32 7.72
CA ASN A 286 -1.80 -11.32 8.78
C ASN A 286 -1.44 -12.74 8.28
N HIS A 287 -1.52 -12.98 6.96
CA HIS A 287 -1.25 -14.25 6.28
C HIS A 287 -0.32 -14.08 5.09
N PHE A 288 0.71 -13.25 5.22
CA PHE A 288 1.58 -12.79 4.12
C PHE A 288 2.25 -13.91 3.30
N LEU A 289 2.39 -15.11 3.87
CA LEU A 289 2.95 -16.28 3.17
C LEU A 289 1.92 -16.98 2.26
N ALA A 290 0.62 -16.77 2.48
CA ALA A 290 -0.43 -17.33 1.64
C ALA A 290 -0.42 -16.64 0.27
N VAL A 291 -0.55 -17.43 -0.79
CA VAL A 291 -0.63 -16.94 -2.17
C VAL A 291 -2.07 -17.06 -2.68
N SER A 292 -2.35 -16.46 -3.84
CA SER A 292 -3.68 -16.59 -4.45
C SER A 292 -4.03 -18.05 -4.76
N PRO A 293 -5.33 -18.40 -4.80
CA PRO A 293 -5.76 -19.76 -5.14
C PRO A 293 -5.19 -20.26 -6.48
N GLU A 294 -5.09 -19.40 -7.48
CA GLU A 294 -4.53 -19.73 -8.80
C GLU A 294 -3.04 -20.04 -8.72
N ALA A 295 -2.29 -19.24 -7.92
CA ALA A 295 -0.87 -19.49 -7.70
C ALA A 295 -0.66 -20.79 -6.90
N GLN A 296 -1.52 -21.07 -5.91
CA GLN A 296 -1.45 -22.31 -5.12
C GLN A 296 -1.72 -23.53 -5.99
N ILE A 297 -2.69 -23.48 -6.90
CA ILE A 297 -2.94 -24.57 -7.88
C ILE A 297 -1.68 -24.84 -8.70
N ALA A 298 -0.98 -23.80 -9.15
CA ALA A 298 0.26 -23.98 -9.92
C ALA A 298 1.39 -24.59 -9.06
N VAL A 299 1.50 -24.23 -7.80
CA VAL A 299 2.44 -24.81 -6.84
C VAL A 299 2.13 -26.29 -6.60
N ASP A 300 0.87 -26.63 -6.39
CA ASP A 300 0.42 -28.01 -6.10
C ASP A 300 0.57 -28.93 -7.34
N ALA A 301 0.51 -28.38 -8.55
CA ALA A 301 0.70 -29.08 -9.81
C ALA A 301 2.19 -29.27 -10.20
N ALA A 302 3.13 -28.73 -9.44
CA ALA A 302 4.56 -28.81 -9.75
C ALA A 302 5.07 -30.25 -9.73
N ALA A 303 5.95 -30.61 -10.68
CA ALA A 303 6.47 -31.97 -10.82
C ALA A 303 7.49 -32.33 -9.74
N THR A 304 8.19 -31.35 -9.16
CA THR A 304 9.21 -31.53 -8.12
C THR A 304 9.03 -30.55 -6.96
N LYS A 305 9.60 -30.88 -5.80
CA LYS A 305 9.59 -29.99 -4.62
C LYS A 305 10.36 -28.67 -4.88
N GLU A 306 11.41 -28.74 -5.66
CA GLU A 306 12.24 -27.59 -6.02
C GLU A 306 11.45 -26.63 -6.94
N GLU A 307 10.69 -27.17 -7.88
CA GLU A 307 9.80 -26.40 -8.75
C GLU A 307 8.66 -25.76 -7.95
N ALA A 308 8.01 -26.51 -7.06
CA ALA A 308 6.99 -26.02 -6.15
C ALA A 308 7.51 -24.85 -5.30
N ALA A 309 8.69 -25.00 -4.70
CA ALA A 309 9.32 -23.95 -3.90
C ALA A 309 9.64 -22.69 -4.73
N ALA A 310 10.14 -22.85 -5.96
CA ALA A 310 10.43 -21.74 -6.86
C ALA A 310 9.16 -21.01 -7.30
N LEU A 311 8.07 -21.73 -7.61
CA LEU A 311 6.77 -21.16 -7.96
C LEU A 311 6.17 -20.39 -6.79
N LEU A 312 6.20 -20.96 -5.58
CA LEU A 312 5.72 -20.31 -4.36
C LEU A 312 6.50 -19.02 -4.06
N ALA A 313 7.83 -19.09 -4.04
CA ALA A 313 8.68 -17.93 -3.81
C ALA A 313 8.45 -16.83 -4.87
N GLY A 314 8.29 -17.22 -6.14
CA GLY A 314 7.97 -16.30 -7.23
C GLY A 314 6.58 -15.65 -7.09
N ALA A 315 5.58 -16.39 -6.61
CA ALA A 315 4.25 -15.86 -6.35
C ALA A 315 4.25 -14.87 -5.17
N GLN A 316 4.92 -15.22 -4.07
CA GLN A 316 5.11 -14.37 -2.91
C GLN A 316 5.84 -13.06 -3.26
N ALA A 317 6.95 -13.14 -4.00
CA ALA A 317 7.69 -11.96 -4.42
C ALA A 317 6.85 -11.02 -5.32
N ARG A 318 5.95 -11.57 -6.14
CA ARG A 318 5.03 -10.77 -6.97
C ARG A 318 3.96 -10.08 -6.14
N GLN A 319 3.34 -10.79 -5.17
CA GLN A 319 2.27 -10.21 -4.35
C GLN A 319 2.77 -9.16 -3.35
N TRP A 320 4.02 -9.25 -2.88
CA TRP A 320 4.60 -8.24 -1.96
C TRP A 320 5.08 -6.99 -2.68
N ARG A 321 5.21 -7.04 -4.02
CA ARG A 321 5.74 -5.93 -4.81
C ARG A 321 4.76 -4.77 -4.90
N ASN A 322 5.16 -3.60 -4.39
CA ASN A 322 4.42 -2.36 -4.58
C ASN A 322 4.67 -1.78 -5.98
N LYS A 323 3.73 -2.03 -6.91
CA LYS A 323 3.85 -1.57 -8.32
C LYS A 323 3.94 -0.05 -8.45
N ALA A 324 3.27 0.70 -7.56
CA ALA A 324 3.27 2.16 -7.59
C ALA A 324 4.64 2.77 -7.28
N LEU A 325 5.49 2.02 -6.57
CA LEU A 325 6.81 2.43 -6.10
C LEU A 325 7.95 1.73 -6.86
N SER A 326 7.79 0.44 -7.13
CA SER A 326 8.88 -0.42 -7.61
C SER A 326 8.85 -0.71 -9.11
N ASP A 327 7.72 -0.48 -9.80
CA ASP A 327 7.63 -0.68 -11.24
C ASP A 327 7.92 0.63 -11.99
N THR A 328 8.55 0.51 -13.15
CA THR A 328 8.75 1.62 -14.08
C THR A 328 8.05 1.34 -15.40
N TYR A 329 7.47 2.36 -15.99
CA TYR A 329 6.79 2.26 -17.27
C TYR A 329 6.97 3.52 -18.09
N GLU A 330 6.72 3.44 -19.39
CA GLU A 330 6.63 4.62 -20.24
C GLU A 330 5.35 5.38 -19.88
N PRO A 331 5.40 6.64 -19.40
CA PRO A 331 4.21 7.35 -18.93
C PRO A 331 3.21 7.69 -20.06
N GLY A 332 3.67 7.62 -21.30
CA GLY A 332 2.85 7.95 -22.47
C GLY A 332 2.31 9.38 -22.39
N SER A 333 1.08 9.57 -22.84
CA SER A 333 0.47 10.89 -22.97
C SER A 333 0.24 11.65 -21.64
N THR A 334 0.37 11.02 -20.48
CA THR A 334 0.35 11.75 -19.20
C THR A 334 1.57 12.65 -19.04
N PHE A 335 2.71 12.28 -19.62
CA PHE A 335 3.92 13.12 -19.62
C PHE A 335 3.77 14.42 -20.43
N LYS A 336 2.77 14.51 -21.28
CA LYS A 336 2.47 15.75 -22.02
C LYS A 336 2.16 16.94 -21.11
N ILE A 337 1.72 16.69 -19.86
CA ILE A 337 1.56 17.74 -18.84
C ILE A 337 2.88 18.41 -18.56
N ILE A 338 3.94 17.63 -18.39
CA ILE A 338 5.30 18.12 -18.11
C ILE A 338 5.86 18.86 -19.34
N THR A 339 5.69 18.28 -20.53
CA THR A 339 6.10 18.90 -21.79
C THR A 339 5.37 20.23 -22.05
N LEU A 340 4.09 20.31 -21.74
CA LEU A 340 3.29 21.53 -21.81
C LEU A 340 3.81 22.58 -20.82
N ALA A 341 4.04 22.18 -19.57
CA ALA A 341 4.50 23.07 -18.51
C ALA A 341 5.85 23.71 -18.86
N MET A 342 6.83 22.91 -19.29
CA MET A 342 8.15 23.46 -19.69
C MET A 342 8.05 24.37 -20.92
N ALA A 343 7.20 24.04 -21.89
CA ALA A 343 7.05 24.85 -23.11
C ALA A 343 6.36 26.19 -22.83
N LEU A 344 5.37 26.23 -21.94
CA LEU A 344 4.72 27.46 -21.49
C LEU A 344 5.68 28.33 -20.66
N GLU A 345 6.47 27.71 -19.76
CA GLU A 345 7.45 28.42 -18.93
C GLU A 345 8.53 29.10 -19.77
N GLU A 346 9.04 28.41 -20.78
CA GLU A 346 10.05 28.95 -21.73
C GLU A 346 9.46 29.90 -22.79
N GLY A 347 8.14 30.14 -22.77
CA GLY A 347 7.48 30.98 -23.79
C GLY A 347 7.60 30.42 -25.20
N LYS A 348 7.83 29.08 -25.34
CA LYS A 348 7.94 28.40 -26.64
C LYS A 348 6.57 28.06 -27.25
N THR A 349 5.53 28.16 -26.46
CA THR A 349 4.14 28.07 -26.89
C THR A 349 3.23 28.90 -25.97
N GLY A 350 2.08 29.28 -26.47
CA GLY A 350 1.07 30.04 -25.73
C GLY A 350 -0.34 29.65 -26.15
N LEU A 351 -1.35 30.14 -25.40
CA LEU A 351 -2.78 29.84 -25.65
C LEU A 351 -3.24 30.26 -27.06
N GLY A 352 -2.60 31.27 -27.65
CA GLY A 352 -2.90 31.74 -29.01
C GLY A 352 -2.27 30.91 -30.13
N ASP A 353 -1.42 29.93 -29.81
CA ASP A 353 -0.74 29.13 -30.84
C ASP A 353 -1.70 28.10 -31.45
N SER A 354 -1.43 27.80 -32.74
CA SER A 354 -2.10 26.72 -33.47
C SER A 354 -1.10 25.69 -34.01
N PHE A 355 -1.58 24.47 -34.11
CA PHE A 355 -0.82 23.31 -34.57
C PHE A 355 -1.61 22.57 -35.65
N TYR A 356 -0.90 22.11 -36.69
CA TYR A 356 -1.52 21.26 -37.71
C TYR A 356 -1.09 19.80 -37.53
N CYS A 357 -2.05 18.89 -37.57
CA CYS A 357 -1.83 17.45 -37.50
C CYS A 357 -2.43 16.74 -38.71
N GLY A 358 -1.54 16.30 -39.62
CA GLY A 358 -1.91 15.47 -40.79
C GLY A 358 -1.83 13.96 -40.53
N GLY A 359 -1.85 13.51 -39.26
CA GLY A 359 -1.79 12.10 -38.88
C GLY A 359 -0.37 11.56 -38.61
N SER A 360 0.66 12.22 -39.09
CA SER A 360 2.07 11.85 -38.80
C SER A 360 3.02 13.04 -39.01
N THR A 361 4.25 12.90 -38.47
CA THR A 361 5.33 13.87 -38.66
C THR A 361 6.68 13.16 -38.80
N THR A 362 7.58 13.73 -39.61
CA THR A 362 8.95 13.24 -39.77
C THR A 362 9.88 13.95 -38.82
N VAL A 363 10.87 13.25 -38.31
CA VAL A 363 11.85 13.77 -37.36
C VAL A 363 13.27 13.45 -37.85
N PRO A 364 14.23 14.39 -37.84
CA PRO A 364 15.61 14.12 -38.17
C PRO A 364 16.20 12.97 -37.34
N GLY A 365 16.89 12.04 -38.02
CA GLY A 365 17.50 10.86 -37.40
C GLY A 365 16.54 9.68 -37.19
N ARG A 366 15.29 9.77 -37.67
CA ARG A 366 14.31 8.68 -37.61
C ARG A 366 13.85 8.28 -39.00
N THR A 367 13.93 6.97 -39.31
CA THR A 367 13.53 6.44 -40.63
C THR A 367 12.01 6.44 -40.80
N ASN A 368 11.27 6.01 -39.76
CA ASN A 368 9.81 5.95 -39.80
C ASN A 368 9.21 7.22 -39.18
N PRO A 369 8.14 7.79 -39.77
CA PRO A 369 7.46 8.94 -39.21
C PRO A 369 6.81 8.57 -37.87
N ILE A 370 6.72 9.53 -36.96
CA ILE A 370 5.92 9.41 -35.74
C ILE A 370 4.45 9.61 -36.10
N ARG A 371 3.62 8.65 -35.73
CA ARG A 371 2.18 8.66 -36.03
C ARG A 371 1.38 9.24 -34.87
N CYS A 372 0.33 9.97 -35.21
CA CYS A 372 -0.72 10.28 -34.27
C CYS A 372 -1.63 9.06 -34.08
N TRP A 373 -2.30 8.95 -32.94
CA TRP A 373 -3.28 7.90 -32.71
C TRP A 373 -4.48 8.00 -33.66
N LYS A 374 -4.86 9.22 -34.07
CA LYS A 374 -5.86 9.48 -35.10
C LYS A 374 -5.19 9.45 -36.47
N SER A 375 -5.42 8.39 -37.23
CA SER A 375 -4.74 8.13 -38.51
C SER A 375 -4.98 9.22 -39.57
N GLY A 376 -6.19 9.81 -39.62
CA GLY A 376 -6.54 10.93 -40.50
C GLY A 376 -6.03 12.29 -40.02
N GLY A 377 -5.40 12.35 -38.85
CA GLY A 377 -4.98 13.58 -38.20
C GLY A 377 -6.12 14.38 -37.58
N HIS A 378 -5.74 15.45 -36.87
CA HIS A 378 -6.69 16.35 -36.18
C HIS A 378 -6.95 17.64 -36.97
N GLY A 379 -6.23 17.88 -38.06
CA GLY A 379 -6.27 19.14 -38.79
C GLY A 379 -5.63 20.28 -37.99
N SER A 380 -6.11 21.50 -38.19
CA SER A 380 -5.71 22.67 -37.42
C SER A 380 -6.37 22.65 -36.05
N GLN A 381 -5.61 22.88 -35.01
CA GLN A 381 -6.06 22.84 -33.62
C GLN A 381 -5.29 23.87 -32.77
N THR A 382 -5.93 24.49 -31.81
CA THR A 382 -5.30 25.37 -30.82
C THR A 382 -4.41 24.57 -29.89
N LEU A 383 -3.59 25.22 -29.04
CA LEU A 383 -2.81 24.54 -27.99
C LEU A 383 -3.73 23.73 -27.06
N THR A 384 -4.83 24.32 -26.61
CA THR A 384 -5.81 23.64 -25.74
C THR A 384 -6.37 22.40 -26.43
N GLN A 385 -6.83 22.52 -27.67
CA GLN A 385 -7.32 21.39 -28.46
C GLN A 385 -6.24 20.31 -28.69
N ALA A 386 -4.99 20.70 -28.86
CA ALA A 386 -3.89 19.74 -28.99
C ALA A 386 -3.68 18.90 -27.73
N VAL A 387 -3.94 19.48 -26.54
CA VAL A 387 -3.91 18.75 -25.25
C VAL A 387 -5.16 17.91 -25.06
N GLN A 388 -6.37 18.46 -25.35
CA GLN A 388 -7.66 17.75 -25.32
C GLN A 388 -7.64 16.50 -26.20
N HIS A 389 -7.20 16.63 -27.44
CA HIS A 389 -7.05 15.55 -28.41
C HIS A 389 -5.86 14.63 -28.12
N SER A 390 -5.03 14.97 -27.17
CA SER A 390 -3.76 14.23 -26.90
C SER A 390 -2.91 14.03 -28.17
N CYS A 391 -2.75 15.08 -29.00
CA CYS A 391 -2.14 14.99 -30.32
C CYS A 391 -0.63 14.78 -30.27
N ASN A 392 -0.11 13.63 -30.71
CA ASN A 392 1.34 13.33 -30.73
C ASN A 392 2.11 14.30 -31.61
N VAL A 393 1.57 14.62 -32.82
CA VAL A 393 2.24 15.51 -33.80
C VAL A 393 2.44 16.91 -33.21
N ALA A 394 1.44 17.46 -32.53
CA ALA A 394 1.56 18.75 -31.85
C ALA A 394 2.63 18.72 -30.77
N PHE A 395 2.67 17.65 -29.94
CA PHE A 395 3.65 17.54 -28.87
C PHE A 395 5.06 17.30 -29.34
N VAL A 396 5.27 16.59 -30.46
CA VAL A 396 6.59 16.53 -31.12
C VAL A 396 7.05 17.94 -31.52
N ASN A 397 6.17 18.75 -32.11
CA ASN A 397 6.49 20.13 -32.48
C ASN A 397 6.81 21.00 -31.26
N ILE A 398 5.99 20.87 -30.17
CA ILE A 398 6.20 21.60 -28.91
C ILE A 398 7.55 21.21 -28.29
N GLY A 399 7.87 19.92 -28.18
CA GLY A 399 9.17 19.47 -27.66
C GLY A 399 10.36 19.95 -28.49
N GLN A 400 10.23 19.97 -29.83
CA GLN A 400 11.28 20.52 -30.71
C GLN A 400 11.46 22.04 -30.52
N ARG A 401 10.39 22.80 -30.26
CA ARG A 401 10.49 24.24 -29.95
C ARG A 401 11.20 24.50 -28.62
N VAL A 402 10.98 23.63 -27.60
CA VAL A 402 11.72 23.66 -26.31
C VAL A 402 13.23 23.38 -26.58
N GLY A 403 13.52 22.38 -27.42
CA GLY A 403 14.86 21.92 -27.73
C GLY A 403 15.40 20.93 -26.68
N ALA A 404 16.32 20.06 -27.13
CA ALA A 404 16.77 18.91 -26.35
C ALA A 404 17.47 19.30 -25.03
N GLU A 405 18.32 20.33 -25.05
CA GLU A 405 19.05 20.79 -23.86
C GLU A 405 18.09 21.27 -22.78
N ARG A 406 17.19 22.21 -23.12
CA ARG A 406 16.21 22.72 -22.13
C ARG A 406 15.23 21.65 -21.68
N PHE A 407 14.81 20.78 -22.59
CA PHE A 407 13.94 19.64 -22.22
C PHE A 407 14.63 18.73 -21.19
N TYR A 408 15.91 18.44 -21.38
CA TYR A 408 16.70 17.64 -20.46
C TYR A 408 16.87 18.33 -19.11
N ASP A 409 17.16 19.65 -19.09
CA ASP A 409 17.25 20.46 -17.87
C ASP A 409 15.94 20.39 -17.06
N TYR A 410 14.78 20.45 -17.72
CA TYR A 410 13.49 20.29 -17.04
C TYR A 410 13.27 18.87 -16.50
N CYS A 411 13.72 17.84 -17.21
CA CYS A 411 13.64 16.47 -16.69
C CYS A 411 14.47 16.30 -15.40
N GLU A 412 15.63 16.93 -15.32
CA GLU A 412 16.42 17.01 -14.08
C GLU A 412 15.70 17.85 -13.01
N ALA A 413 15.13 18.99 -13.40
CA ALA A 413 14.42 19.89 -12.49
C ALA A 413 13.16 19.21 -11.88
N PHE A 414 12.41 18.43 -12.65
CA PHE A 414 11.25 17.65 -12.18
C PHE A 414 11.63 16.39 -11.40
N GLY A 415 12.92 16.07 -11.26
CA GLY A 415 13.40 14.96 -10.44
C GLY A 415 13.38 13.59 -11.14
N PHE A 416 13.29 13.55 -12.46
CA PHE A 416 13.42 12.30 -13.23
C PHE A 416 14.87 11.85 -13.38
N LEU A 417 15.82 12.78 -13.23
CA LEU A 417 17.25 12.57 -13.37
C LEU A 417 17.99 13.18 -12.17
N LYS A 418 19.14 12.63 -11.82
CA LYS A 418 20.06 13.28 -10.87
C LYS A 418 20.83 14.39 -11.60
N LEU A 419 21.04 15.50 -10.89
CA LEU A 419 21.98 16.52 -11.35
C LEU A 419 23.39 15.92 -11.41
N SER A 420 24.07 16.09 -12.55
CA SER A 420 25.46 15.67 -12.73
C SER A 420 26.19 16.57 -13.71
N ASP A 421 27.43 16.86 -13.40
CA ASP A 421 28.34 17.54 -14.28
C ASP A 421 28.92 16.61 -15.37
N ASP A 422 28.75 15.28 -15.22
CA ASP A 422 29.16 14.30 -16.23
C ASP A 422 28.05 14.10 -17.27
N PRO A 423 28.22 14.57 -18.51
CA PRO A 423 27.21 14.50 -19.57
C PRO A 423 26.94 13.07 -20.09
N ASP A 424 27.83 12.11 -19.78
CA ASP A 424 27.68 10.71 -20.16
C ASP A 424 27.15 9.83 -19.03
N ALA A 425 26.99 10.39 -17.83
CA ALA A 425 26.41 9.66 -16.73
C ALA A 425 24.98 9.24 -17.07
N ASN A 426 24.69 7.94 -16.88
CA ASN A 426 23.33 7.42 -16.93
C ASN A 426 22.74 7.49 -15.52
N LEU A 427 22.05 8.59 -15.22
CA LEU A 427 21.63 8.92 -13.87
C LEU A 427 20.16 8.61 -13.68
N THR A 428 19.90 7.64 -12.83
CA THR A 428 18.57 7.39 -12.32
C THR A 428 18.30 8.27 -11.10
N ALA A 429 17.10 8.83 -11.00
CA ALA A 429 16.65 9.57 -9.83
C ALA A 429 15.53 8.82 -9.12
N ARG A 430 15.40 9.10 -7.83
CA ARG A 430 14.28 8.67 -6.97
C ARG A 430 13.66 9.92 -6.37
N THR A 431 12.41 9.81 -5.94
CA THR A 431 11.68 10.94 -5.34
C THR A 431 12.19 11.30 -3.95
N GLY A 432 12.79 10.33 -3.25
CA GLY A 432 13.23 10.47 -1.87
C GLY A 432 12.17 10.13 -0.84
N ILE A 433 11.07 9.47 -1.27
CA ILE A 433 10.04 8.99 -0.35
C ILE A 433 10.64 8.15 0.78
N ASP A 434 10.09 8.25 1.95
CA ASP A 434 10.48 7.56 3.17
C ASP A 434 10.04 6.09 3.23
N LEU A 435 10.04 5.41 2.08
CA LEU A 435 9.77 3.98 1.92
C LEU A 435 10.95 3.28 1.24
N SER A 436 11.08 1.99 1.51
CA SER A 436 12.05 1.12 0.84
C SER A 436 11.51 0.64 -0.52
N GLY A 437 12.42 0.27 -1.44
CA GLY A 437 12.04 -0.39 -2.70
C GLY A 437 11.66 0.56 -3.85
N GLU A 438 11.84 1.88 -3.71
CA GLU A 438 11.64 2.81 -4.82
C GLU A 438 12.63 2.53 -5.95
N SER A 439 12.10 2.26 -7.15
CA SER A 439 12.90 2.12 -8.37
C SER A 439 13.32 3.47 -8.91
N GLY A 440 14.46 3.51 -9.59
CA GLY A 440 14.88 4.69 -10.31
C GLY A 440 14.35 4.72 -11.75
N SER A 441 14.21 5.91 -12.31
CA SER A 441 13.88 6.13 -13.71
C SER A 441 14.97 5.58 -14.65
N ILE A 442 14.62 5.30 -15.90
CA ILE A 442 15.56 4.91 -16.96
C ILE A 442 15.51 5.97 -18.04
N TRP A 443 16.61 6.66 -18.24
CA TRP A 443 16.75 7.76 -19.19
C TRP A 443 18.03 7.63 -20.03
N TRP A 444 18.04 8.34 -21.13
CA TRP A 444 19.21 8.51 -21.97
C TRP A 444 20.24 9.42 -21.29
N SER A 445 21.54 9.18 -21.54
CA SER A 445 22.57 10.16 -21.18
C SER A 445 22.33 11.49 -21.90
N ARG A 446 22.79 12.61 -21.31
CA ARG A 446 22.65 13.94 -21.88
C ARG A 446 23.22 14.03 -23.30
N ASN A 447 24.42 13.48 -23.53
CA ASN A 447 25.06 13.46 -24.85
C ASN A 447 24.21 12.73 -25.91
N THR A 448 23.58 11.61 -25.52
CA THR A 448 22.70 10.86 -26.43
C THR A 448 21.42 11.61 -26.71
N PHE A 449 20.77 12.15 -25.66
CA PHE A 449 19.50 12.85 -25.77
C PHE A 449 19.62 14.17 -26.53
N CYS A 450 20.66 14.94 -26.25
CA CYS A 450 20.90 16.26 -26.85
C CYS A 450 21.61 16.23 -28.20
N SER A 451 21.72 15.05 -28.82
CA SER A 451 22.36 14.91 -30.13
C SER A 451 21.63 15.69 -31.21
N LYS A 452 22.30 16.69 -31.81
CA LYS A 452 21.74 17.50 -32.91
C LYS A 452 21.45 16.71 -34.19
N LYS A 453 22.10 15.55 -34.37
CA LYS A 453 21.92 14.69 -35.54
C LYS A 453 20.74 13.75 -35.44
N ASN A 454 20.28 13.47 -34.21
CA ASN A 454 19.19 12.54 -33.94
C ASN A 454 18.23 13.12 -32.89
N LEU A 455 17.14 13.67 -33.37
CA LEU A 455 16.08 14.23 -32.54
C LEU A 455 14.99 13.21 -32.20
N SER A 456 15.21 11.91 -32.48
CA SER A 456 14.22 10.85 -32.25
C SER A 456 13.87 10.70 -30.78
N GLN A 457 14.85 10.80 -29.87
CA GLN A 457 14.64 10.68 -28.43
C GLN A 457 13.82 11.86 -27.90
N LEU A 458 14.21 13.09 -28.26
CA LEU A 458 13.45 14.29 -27.89
C LEU A 458 12.00 14.20 -28.38
N ALA A 459 11.80 13.82 -29.64
CA ALA A 459 10.48 13.73 -30.24
C ALA A 459 9.60 12.68 -29.56
N ALA A 460 10.15 11.50 -29.22
CA ALA A 460 9.42 10.46 -28.52
C ALA A 460 9.18 10.85 -27.04
N ALA A 461 10.17 11.41 -26.36
CA ALA A 461 10.06 11.85 -24.98
C ALA A 461 9.01 12.97 -24.82
N SER A 462 8.82 13.83 -25.83
CA SER A 462 7.82 14.92 -25.75
C SER A 462 6.37 14.44 -25.59
N PHE A 463 6.08 13.17 -25.87
CA PHE A 463 4.79 12.54 -25.57
C PHE A 463 4.90 11.29 -24.69
N GLY A 464 6.03 11.14 -23.95
CA GLY A 464 6.18 10.17 -22.86
C GLY A 464 6.63 8.77 -23.29
N GLN A 465 7.39 8.63 -24.37
CA GLN A 465 7.92 7.35 -24.84
C GLN A 465 9.44 7.32 -24.87
N THR A 466 10.04 6.12 -24.90
CA THR A 466 11.47 5.80 -24.96
C THR A 466 12.26 6.02 -23.66
N PHE A 467 11.60 6.28 -22.57
CA PHE A 467 12.14 6.30 -21.21
C PHE A 467 11.11 5.72 -20.25
N THR A 468 11.54 5.32 -19.06
CA THR A 468 10.61 4.82 -18.04
C THR A 468 10.80 5.56 -16.71
N ILE A 469 9.68 5.78 -16.02
CA ILE A 469 9.61 6.41 -14.70
C ILE A 469 8.65 5.61 -13.80
N THR A 470 8.77 5.80 -12.49
CA THR A 470 7.80 5.21 -11.56
C THR A 470 6.48 5.99 -11.58
N PRO A 471 5.34 5.35 -11.24
CA PRO A 471 4.08 6.06 -11.01
C PRO A 471 4.22 7.19 -9.98
N LEU A 472 5.02 6.98 -8.92
CA LEU A 472 5.28 7.99 -7.91
C LEU A 472 6.01 9.22 -8.48
N GLN A 473 7.03 9.03 -9.32
CA GLN A 473 7.71 10.15 -9.99
C GLN A 473 6.74 10.94 -10.87
N LEU A 474 5.84 10.25 -11.57
CA LEU A 474 4.85 10.92 -12.42
C LEU A 474 3.89 11.79 -11.61
N VAL A 475 3.27 11.25 -10.55
CA VAL A 475 2.31 12.01 -9.74
C VAL A 475 2.99 13.19 -9.05
N THR A 476 4.22 13.02 -8.56
CA THR A 476 5.03 14.09 -7.94
C THR A 476 5.31 15.24 -8.92
N ALA A 477 5.73 14.91 -10.15
CA ALA A 477 5.99 15.92 -11.18
C ALA A 477 4.72 16.63 -11.65
N VAL A 478 3.60 15.91 -11.82
CA VAL A 478 2.31 16.51 -12.19
C VAL A 478 1.79 17.39 -11.05
N SER A 479 1.94 16.98 -9.79
CA SER A 479 1.62 17.82 -8.63
C SER A 479 2.37 19.16 -8.69
N ALA A 480 3.66 19.14 -9.04
CA ALA A 480 4.42 20.38 -9.23
C ALA A 480 3.90 21.24 -10.41
N CYS A 481 3.34 20.63 -11.45
CA CYS A 481 2.73 21.38 -12.56
C CYS A 481 1.47 22.16 -12.16
N VAL A 482 0.76 21.72 -11.09
CA VAL A 482 -0.56 22.27 -10.73
C VAL A 482 -0.61 23.03 -9.40
N ASN A 483 0.42 22.92 -8.55
CA ASN A 483 0.49 23.54 -7.22
C ASN A 483 1.29 24.86 -7.18
N GLY A 484 1.46 25.53 -8.30
CA GLY A 484 2.28 26.76 -8.39
C GLY A 484 3.76 26.50 -8.66
N GLY A 485 4.11 25.34 -9.19
CA GLY A 485 5.47 24.99 -9.61
C GLY A 485 6.35 24.40 -8.51
N ARG A 486 5.80 24.03 -7.40
CA ARG A 486 6.55 23.51 -6.21
C ARG A 486 6.72 22.01 -6.31
N LEU A 487 7.94 21.53 -6.54
CA LEU A 487 8.27 20.10 -6.43
C LEU A 487 8.44 19.76 -4.96
N MET A 488 7.46 19.06 -4.40
CA MET A 488 7.49 18.60 -3.01
C MET A 488 8.11 17.21 -2.93
N GLU A 489 8.85 16.92 -1.84
CA GLU A 489 9.32 15.57 -1.54
C GLU A 489 8.13 14.75 -1.03
N PRO A 490 7.79 13.59 -1.66
CA PRO A 490 6.71 12.77 -1.18
C PRO A 490 7.08 12.05 0.12
N TYR A 491 6.11 11.86 1.01
CA TYR A 491 6.31 11.18 2.29
C TYR A 491 5.06 10.45 2.75
N VAL A 492 5.26 9.43 3.60
CA VAL A 492 4.20 8.58 4.16
C VAL A 492 4.13 8.67 5.68
N VAL A 493 5.25 8.94 6.36
CA VAL A 493 5.26 9.03 7.82
C VAL A 493 5.19 10.49 8.25
N GLN A 494 4.15 10.80 9.03
CA GLN A 494 3.91 12.14 9.54
C GLN A 494 4.68 12.41 10.83
N ARG A 495 4.63 11.47 11.81
CA ARG A 495 5.29 11.64 13.10
C ARG A 495 5.55 10.30 13.80
N LEU A 496 6.54 10.31 14.69
CA LEU A 496 6.83 9.24 15.63
C LEU A 496 6.60 9.77 17.06
N VAL A 497 5.99 8.93 17.88
CA VAL A 497 5.61 9.28 19.27
C VAL A 497 6.18 8.22 20.20
N GLU A 498 6.95 8.66 21.17
CA GLU A 498 7.53 7.82 22.22
C GLU A 498 6.44 7.18 23.10
N PRO A 499 6.73 6.10 23.83
CA PRO A 499 5.78 5.48 24.75
C PRO A 499 5.28 6.42 25.87
N ASP A 500 6.02 7.47 26.20
CA ASP A 500 5.64 8.49 27.16
C ASP A 500 4.73 9.59 26.60
N GLY A 501 4.43 9.51 25.29
CA GLY A 501 3.58 10.46 24.56
C GLY A 501 4.34 11.67 23.99
N SER A 502 5.64 11.77 24.16
CA SER A 502 6.45 12.83 23.53
C SER A 502 6.67 12.55 22.05
N VAL A 503 6.68 13.59 21.23
CA VAL A 503 6.94 13.48 19.78
C VAL A 503 8.45 13.48 19.56
N SER A 504 9.00 12.36 19.05
CA SER A 504 10.42 12.22 18.74
C SER A 504 10.78 12.69 17.34
N PHE A 505 9.82 12.59 16.40
CA PHE A 505 9.96 13.05 15.03
C PHE A 505 8.62 13.58 14.52
N GLU A 506 8.66 14.70 13.81
CA GLU A 506 7.54 15.26 13.07
C GLU A 506 8.02 15.72 11.69
N HIS A 507 7.35 15.25 10.64
CA HIS A 507 7.70 15.59 9.27
C HIS A 507 7.15 16.97 8.90
N GLU A 508 8.04 17.88 8.49
CA GLU A 508 7.65 19.12 7.85
C GLU A 508 7.66 18.96 6.33
N PRO A 509 6.58 19.37 5.60
CA PRO A 509 6.54 19.29 4.15
C PRO A 509 7.75 19.97 3.50
N LYS A 510 8.53 19.22 2.72
CA LYS A 510 9.79 19.67 2.18
C LYS A 510 9.67 20.09 0.73
N LEU A 511 9.89 21.38 0.47
CA LEU A 511 10.04 21.90 -0.89
C LEU A 511 11.43 21.54 -1.41
N VAL A 512 11.50 20.67 -2.44
CA VAL A 512 12.76 20.35 -3.11
C VAL A 512 13.24 21.53 -3.94
N ARG A 513 12.37 22.07 -4.79
CA ARG A 513 12.62 23.26 -5.63
C ARG A 513 11.34 23.77 -6.28
N ARG A 514 11.39 25.00 -6.82
CA ARG A 514 10.37 25.50 -7.75
C ARG A 514 10.81 25.21 -9.18
N VAL A 515 9.97 24.55 -9.97
CA VAL A 515 10.28 24.08 -11.33
C VAL A 515 9.70 25.02 -12.39
N ILE A 516 8.49 25.54 -12.15
CA ILE A 516 7.78 26.49 -13.03
C ILE A 516 7.17 27.61 -12.21
N SER A 517 6.77 28.68 -12.87
CA SER A 517 6.08 29.81 -12.25
C SER A 517 4.62 29.49 -11.93
N GLU A 518 4.03 30.24 -10.97
CA GLU A 518 2.60 30.20 -10.64
C GLU A 518 1.72 30.50 -11.86
N SER A 519 2.16 31.43 -12.71
CA SER A 519 1.41 31.80 -13.93
C SER A 519 1.35 30.66 -14.93
N THR A 520 2.43 29.88 -15.06
CA THR A 520 2.48 28.69 -15.92
C THR A 520 1.61 27.60 -15.33
N SER A 521 1.71 27.35 -14.02
CA SER A 521 0.89 26.37 -13.32
C SER A 521 -0.60 26.61 -13.51
N ARG A 522 -1.05 27.87 -13.41
CA ARG A 522 -2.45 28.27 -13.65
C ARG A 522 -2.91 27.92 -15.06
N LYS A 523 -2.12 28.25 -16.08
CA LYS A 523 -2.44 27.92 -17.48
C LYS A 523 -2.51 26.41 -17.71
N VAL A 524 -1.63 25.65 -17.07
CA VAL A 524 -1.67 24.18 -17.12
C VAL A 524 -2.99 23.67 -16.53
N ARG A 525 -3.40 24.15 -15.35
CA ARG A 525 -4.69 23.77 -14.72
C ARG A 525 -5.87 24.07 -15.62
N GLU A 526 -5.95 25.30 -16.16
CA GLU A 526 -7.02 25.74 -17.08
C GLU A 526 -7.12 24.81 -18.31
N ILE A 527 -6.00 24.41 -18.90
CA ILE A 527 -5.97 23.49 -20.03
C ILE A 527 -6.40 22.08 -19.62
N LEU A 528 -5.89 21.58 -18.48
CA LEU A 528 -6.23 20.23 -18.00
C LEU A 528 -7.72 20.11 -17.63
N GLU A 529 -8.34 21.17 -17.14
CA GLU A 529 -9.76 21.21 -16.89
C GLU A 529 -10.57 21.03 -18.20
N GLN A 530 -10.13 21.65 -19.30
CA GLN A 530 -10.79 21.46 -20.60
C GLN A 530 -10.64 20.03 -21.15
N VAL A 531 -9.63 19.29 -20.77
CA VAL A 531 -9.46 17.85 -21.16
C VAL A 531 -10.56 16.99 -20.56
N VAL A 532 -11.06 17.34 -19.38
CA VAL A 532 -12.13 16.61 -18.68
C VAL A 532 -13.50 17.26 -18.91
N GLY A 533 -13.56 18.58 -18.84
CA GLY A 533 -14.83 19.33 -18.88
C GLY A 533 -15.46 19.46 -20.26
N ASP A 534 -14.70 19.27 -21.35
CA ASP A 534 -15.26 19.33 -22.70
C ASP A 534 -15.87 17.97 -23.10
N PRO A 535 -17.21 17.89 -23.26
CA PRO A 535 -17.91 16.65 -23.57
C PRO A 535 -17.63 16.12 -24.99
N ASN A 536 -17.25 17.01 -25.92
CA ASN A 536 -17.07 16.66 -27.32
C ASN A 536 -15.62 16.29 -27.64
N ASP A 537 -14.68 17.15 -27.25
CA ASP A 537 -13.27 17.04 -27.63
C ASP A 537 -12.37 16.51 -26.52
N GLY A 538 -12.85 16.47 -25.28
CA GLY A 538 -12.05 16.05 -24.12
C GLY A 538 -11.81 14.54 -24.08
N THR A 539 -10.53 14.11 -24.24
CA THR A 539 -10.18 12.67 -24.11
C THR A 539 -10.32 12.16 -22.68
N GLY A 540 -10.41 13.03 -21.69
CA GLY A 540 -10.57 12.72 -20.28
C GLY A 540 -12.02 12.86 -19.74
N ARG A 541 -13.01 13.16 -20.60
CA ARG A 541 -14.38 13.46 -20.18
C ARG A 541 -15.03 12.42 -19.27
N ASN A 542 -14.62 11.15 -19.38
CA ASN A 542 -15.12 10.06 -18.54
C ASN A 542 -14.66 10.14 -17.08
N ALA A 543 -13.75 11.08 -16.75
CA ALA A 543 -13.34 11.37 -15.38
C ALA A 543 -14.14 12.54 -14.78
N ALA A 544 -15.09 13.13 -15.53
CA ALA A 544 -15.90 14.21 -15.03
C ALA A 544 -16.78 13.75 -13.85
N VAL A 545 -16.79 14.56 -12.79
CA VAL A 545 -17.65 14.35 -11.61
C VAL A 545 -18.60 15.56 -11.55
N PRO A 546 -19.90 15.33 -11.60
CA PRO A 546 -20.88 16.41 -11.52
C PRO A 546 -20.65 17.29 -10.29
N GLY A 547 -20.72 18.61 -10.49
CA GLY A 547 -20.50 19.57 -9.41
C GLY A 547 -19.03 19.83 -9.05
N TYR A 548 -18.06 19.16 -9.66
CA TYR A 548 -16.64 19.36 -9.35
C TYR A 548 -15.83 19.72 -10.60
N ARG A 549 -14.91 20.65 -10.43
CA ARG A 549 -13.96 21.04 -11.46
C ARG A 549 -12.79 20.10 -11.43
N ILE A 550 -12.68 19.24 -12.43
CA ILE A 550 -11.62 18.22 -12.51
C ILE A 550 -10.76 18.51 -13.74
N GLY A 551 -9.44 18.56 -13.51
CA GLY A 551 -8.46 18.57 -14.58
C GLY A 551 -7.80 17.19 -14.70
N GLY A 552 -7.30 16.83 -15.88
CA GLY A 552 -6.61 15.56 -16.00
C GLY A 552 -6.04 15.24 -17.36
N LYS A 553 -5.39 14.07 -17.44
CA LYS A 553 -4.79 13.60 -18.69
C LYS A 553 -4.77 12.08 -18.77
N THR A 554 -5.15 11.57 -19.93
CA THR A 554 -5.10 10.15 -20.31
C THR A 554 -3.69 9.72 -20.70
N GLY A 555 -3.31 8.50 -20.39
CA GLY A 555 -2.14 7.79 -20.87
C GLY A 555 -2.50 6.44 -21.48
N THR A 556 -1.80 6.06 -22.52
CA THR A 556 -1.85 4.72 -23.14
C THR A 556 -0.46 4.43 -23.66
N SER A 557 0.19 3.44 -23.08
CA SER A 557 1.60 3.11 -23.37
C SER A 557 1.68 1.65 -23.81
N GLU A 558 2.31 1.41 -24.94
CA GLU A 558 2.54 0.09 -25.50
C GLU A 558 3.77 -0.55 -24.87
N LYS A 559 3.70 -1.83 -24.48
CA LYS A 559 4.84 -2.57 -23.93
C LYS A 559 5.73 -3.11 -25.07
N VAL A 560 6.44 -2.23 -25.75
CA VAL A 560 7.24 -2.55 -26.96
C VAL A 560 8.25 -3.68 -26.74
N SER A 561 8.90 -3.75 -25.58
CA SER A 561 9.86 -4.81 -25.27
C SER A 561 9.21 -6.19 -25.13
N LEU A 562 7.96 -6.24 -24.70
CA LEU A 562 7.17 -7.47 -24.59
C LEU A 562 6.62 -7.89 -25.93
N GLU A 563 6.11 -6.94 -26.74
CA GLU A 563 5.67 -7.20 -28.11
C GLU A 563 6.79 -7.82 -28.94
N ALA A 564 8.03 -7.29 -28.83
CA ALA A 564 9.19 -7.82 -29.52
C ALA A 564 9.51 -9.29 -29.17
N ARG A 565 9.12 -9.75 -27.95
CA ARG A 565 9.34 -11.13 -27.48
C ARG A 565 8.17 -12.06 -27.76
N THR A 566 6.95 -11.58 -27.65
CA THR A 566 5.73 -12.40 -27.67
C THR A 566 4.94 -12.25 -28.96
N GLY A 567 5.16 -11.18 -29.73
CA GLY A 567 4.36 -10.81 -30.89
C GLY A 567 2.96 -10.28 -30.55
N GLN A 568 2.64 -10.12 -29.25
CA GLN A 568 1.35 -9.59 -28.78
C GLN A 568 1.51 -8.18 -28.26
N LYS A 569 0.55 -7.33 -28.61
CA LYS A 569 0.50 -5.94 -28.12
C LYS A 569 -0.17 -5.92 -26.76
N GLU A 570 0.58 -5.45 -25.78
CA GLU A 570 0.07 -5.21 -24.45
C GLU A 570 0.24 -3.73 -24.10
N TYR A 571 -0.66 -3.22 -23.28
CA TYR A 571 -0.70 -1.81 -22.93
C TYR A 571 -0.70 -1.61 -21.41
N ILE A 572 -0.15 -0.49 -20.98
CA ILE A 572 -0.48 0.12 -19.69
C ILE A 572 -1.35 1.33 -19.99
N VAL A 573 -2.59 1.32 -19.50
CA VAL A 573 -3.48 2.46 -19.63
C VAL A 573 -3.54 3.20 -18.31
N SER A 574 -3.54 4.53 -18.36
CA SER A 574 -3.53 5.36 -17.16
C SER A 574 -4.34 6.64 -17.32
N PHE A 575 -4.71 7.19 -16.19
CA PHE A 575 -5.26 8.55 -16.09
C PHE A 575 -4.73 9.22 -14.84
N ILE A 576 -4.31 10.47 -14.96
CA ILE A 576 -4.01 11.32 -13.83
C ILE A 576 -5.02 12.44 -13.76
N GLY A 577 -5.73 12.52 -12.63
CA GLY A 577 -6.71 13.55 -12.31
C GLY A 577 -6.18 14.50 -11.24
N VAL A 578 -6.54 15.76 -11.31
CA VAL A 578 -6.27 16.77 -10.29
C VAL A 578 -7.57 17.47 -9.91
N ALA A 579 -7.81 17.67 -8.65
CA ALA A 579 -9.06 18.21 -8.16
C ALA A 579 -8.91 19.03 -6.86
N PRO A 580 -9.69 20.12 -6.68
CA PRO A 580 -10.37 20.89 -7.73
C PRO A 580 -9.38 21.48 -8.74
N ALA A 581 -9.76 21.69 -10.02
CA ALA A 581 -8.84 22.17 -11.05
C ALA A 581 -8.34 23.60 -10.82
N ASP A 582 -9.15 24.45 -10.18
CA ASP A 582 -8.80 25.84 -9.86
C ASP A 582 -7.93 25.99 -8.60
N ASP A 583 -8.14 25.15 -7.57
CA ASP A 583 -7.34 25.12 -6.34
C ASP A 583 -7.03 23.68 -5.95
N PRO A 584 -6.08 23.02 -6.63
CA PRO A 584 -5.82 21.60 -6.46
C PRO A 584 -5.44 21.22 -5.03
N LYS A 585 -6.16 20.24 -4.49
CA LYS A 585 -5.90 19.61 -3.20
C LYS A 585 -5.24 18.23 -3.40
N ILE A 586 -5.69 17.50 -4.43
CA ILE A 586 -5.30 16.12 -4.66
C ILE A 586 -4.91 15.90 -6.13
N ALA A 587 -3.83 15.15 -6.34
CA ALA A 587 -3.51 14.50 -7.61
C ALA A 587 -3.72 12.99 -7.43
N LEU A 588 -4.49 12.38 -8.33
CA LEU A 588 -4.86 10.97 -8.31
C LEU A 588 -4.45 10.31 -9.63
N LEU A 589 -3.45 9.43 -9.56
CA LEU A 589 -3.01 8.59 -10.68
C LEU A 589 -3.62 7.20 -10.53
N VAL A 590 -4.22 6.70 -11.59
CA VAL A 590 -4.62 5.29 -11.76
C VAL A 590 -3.94 4.73 -12.99
N PHE A 591 -3.42 3.51 -12.89
CA PHE A 591 -2.92 2.75 -14.03
C PHE A 591 -3.39 1.29 -13.96
N LEU A 592 -3.77 0.74 -15.13
CA LEU A 592 -4.15 -0.65 -15.32
C LEU A 592 -3.10 -1.31 -16.21
N ASP A 593 -2.54 -2.42 -15.75
CA ASP A 593 -1.46 -3.12 -16.43
C ASP A 593 -2.01 -4.31 -17.21
N THR A 594 -1.87 -4.28 -18.53
CA THR A 594 -2.36 -5.29 -19.47
C THR A 594 -3.87 -5.53 -19.34
N PRO A 595 -4.71 -4.46 -19.45
CA PRO A 595 -6.15 -4.66 -19.51
C PRO A 595 -6.53 -5.35 -20.83
N SER A 596 -7.63 -6.12 -20.78
CA SER A 596 -8.15 -6.86 -21.91
C SER A 596 -9.28 -6.10 -22.63
N ASP A 597 -9.44 -6.34 -23.93
CA ASP A 597 -10.57 -5.87 -24.72
C ASP A 597 -11.78 -6.80 -24.65
N LYS A 598 -11.71 -7.88 -23.87
CA LYS A 598 -12.80 -8.86 -23.69
C LYS A 598 -14.08 -8.23 -23.13
N SER A 599 -13.96 -7.12 -22.41
CA SER A 599 -15.11 -6.33 -21.95
C SER A 599 -15.84 -5.59 -23.07
N GLY A 600 -15.33 -5.61 -24.29
CA GLY A 600 -15.86 -4.82 -25.42
C GLY A 600 -15.48 -3.33 -25.39
N VAL A 601 -14.73 -2.91 -24.35
CA VAL A 601 -14.26 -1.54 -24.21
C VAL A 601 -12.92 -1.38 -24.91
N TYR A 602 -12.78 -0.30 -25.69
CA TYR A 602 -11.52 0.00 -26.38
C TYR A 602 -10.41 0.29 -25.37
N VAL A 603 -9.26 -0.41 -25.51
CA VAL A 603 -8.13 -0.31 -24.59
C VAL A 603 -7.49 1.08 -24.69
N SER A 604 -7.86 1.95 -23.79
CA SER A 604 -7.29 3.31 -23.66
C SER A 604 -7.49 3.89 -22.28
N GLY A 605 -6.60 4.81 -21.88
CA GLY A 605 -6.72 5.50 -20.60
C GLY A 605 -8.04 6.28 -20.45
N GLY A 606 -8.58 6.81 -21.53
CA GLY A 606 -9.84 7.56 -21.52
C GLY A 606 -11.08 6.70 -21.31
N GLN A 607 -11.06 5.44 -21.76
CA GLN A 607 -12.20 4.54 -21.62
C GLN A 607 -12.12 3.65 -20.37
N MET A 608 -10.92 3.33 -19.90
CA MET A 608 -10.75 2.39 -18.80
C MET A 608 -10.28 3.08 -17.50
N ALA A 609 -9.24 3.93 -17.54
CA ALA A 609 -8.68 4.53 -16.34
C ALA A 609 -9.40 5.83 -15.90
N ALA A 610 -9.85 6.66 -16.85
CA ALA A 610 -10.54 7.92 -16.54
C ALA A 610 -11.83 7.72 -15.73
N PRO A 611 -12.75 6.79 -16.09
CA PRO A 611 -13.96 6.57 -15.29
C PRO A 611 -13.65 6.04 -13.89
N VAL A 612 -12.54 5.33 -13.68
CA VAL A 612 -12.12 4.86 -12.36
C VAL A 612 -11.71 6.05 -11.49
N VAL A 613 -10.90 6.97 -12.03
CA VAL A 613 -10.53 8.20 -11.32
C VAL A 613 -11.77 9.05 -11.01
N GLY A 614 -12.71 9.16 -11.94
CA GLY A 614 -13.97 9.86 -11.70
C GLY A 614 -14.74 9.28 -10.51
N ARG A 615 -14.91 7.96 -10.44
CA ARG A 615 -15.57 7.28 -9.31
C ARG A 615 -14.81 7.49 -7.98
N MET A 616 -13.49 7.39 -7.99
CA MET A 616 -12.66 7.65 -6.80
C MET A 616 -12.82 9.11 -6.31
N LEU A 617 -12.74 10.08 -7.22
CA LEU A 617 -12.88 11.50 -6.86
C LEU A 617 -14.30 11.83 -6.39
N ALA A 618 -15.34 11.17 -6.91
CA ALA A 618 -16.70 11.33 -6.45
C ALA A 618 -16.88 10.94 -4.96
N ASP A 619 -16.16 9.92 -4.49
CA ASP A 619 -16.15 9.54 -3.07
C ASP A 619 -15.18 10.43 -2.25
N ILE A 620 -14.01 10.76 -2.79
CA ILE A 620 -12.94 11.47 -2.07
C ILE A 620 -13.24 12.95 -1.85
N LEU A 621 -13.74 13.67 -2.86
CA LEU A 621 -13.90 15.13 -2.78
C LEU A 621 -14.88 15.56 -1.70
N PRO A 622 -16.08 14.97 -1.58
CA PRO A 622 -16.99 15.26 -0.46
C PRO A 622 -16.36 14.92 0.89
N TYR A 623 -15.64 13.81 0.97
CA TYR A 623 -14.94 13.41 2.19
C TYR A 623 -13.86 14.42 2.63
N LEU A 624 -13.16 15.02 1.67
CA LEU A 624 -12.18 16.09 1.93
C LEU A 624 -12.84 17.45 2.22
N GLY A 625 -14.18 17.53 2.24
CA GLY A 625 -14.90 18.76 2.46
C GLY A 625 -14.78 19.76 1.30
N VAL A 626 -14.51 19.26 0.09
CA VAL A 626 -14.54 20.11 -1.13
C VAL A 626 -15.99 20.31 -1.53
N GLU A 627 -16.43 21.55 -1.43
CA GLU A 627 -17.81 21.91 -1.83
C GLU A 627 -17.97 21.82 -3.35
N PRO A 628 -19.08 21.24 -3.84
CA PRO A 628 -19.36 21.22 -5.27
C PRO A 628 -19.58 22.65 -5.80
N THR A 629 -18.90 22.97 -6.90
CA THR A 629 -19.07 24.25 -7.60
C THR A 629 -20.17 24.10 -8.63
N GLY A 630 -21.22 24.95 -8.56
CA GLY A 630 -22.27 25.02 -9.58
C GLY A 630 -23.61 24.42 -9.19
N ALA A 631 -24.02 24.61 -7.94
CA ALA A 631 -25.43 24.44 -7.54
C ALA A 631 -26.43 25.38 -8.29
N ASP A 632 -25.90 26.23 -9.17
CA ASP A 632 -26.73 27.24 -9.89
C ASP A 632 -27.57 26.67 -11.06
N ASN A 633 -27.45 25.37 -11.39
CA ASN A 633 -28.24 24.75 -12.46
C ASN A 633 -29.52 24.05 -11.97
N GLY A 634 -30.02 24.40 -10.78
CA GLY A 634 -31.32 23.90 -10.28
C GLY A 634 -31.35 22.42 -9.91
N GLY A 635 -30.17 21.78 -9.70
CA GLY A 635 -30.05 20.38 -9.27
C GLY A 635 -29.66 20.25 -7.81
N ALA A 636 -30.21 19.22 -7.15
CA ALA A 636 -29.83 18.78 -5.82
C ALA A 636 -28.53 17.96 -5.86
N VAL A 637 -27.57 18.26 -4.99
CA VAL A 637 -26.31 17.49 -4.92
C VAL A 637 -26.46 16.39 -3.88
N MET A 638 -26.15 15.14 -4.25
CA MET A 638 -26.18 13.99 -3.35
C MET A 638 -25.14 14.14 -2.24
N PRO A 639 -25.51 14.29 -0.97
CA PRO A 639 -24.56 14.38 0.13
C PRO A 639 -23.95 13.00 0.47
N ALA A 640 -22.78 13.01 1.12
CA ALA A 640 -22.21 11.79 1.69
C ALA A 640 -23.00 11.38 2.94
N CYS A 641 -23.67 10.22 2.89
CA CYS A 641 -24.49 9.66 3.96
C CYS A 641 -23.88 8.42 4.60
N THR A 642 -22.84 7.82 4.01
CA THR A 642 -22.17 6.62 4.53
C THR A 642 -21.64 6.87 5.94
N GLY A 643 -21.88 5.93 6.86
CA GLY A 643 -21.51 6.01 8.28
C GLY A 643 -22.47 6.78 9.16
N LEU A 644 -23.48 7.48 8.59
CA LEU A 644 -24.51 8.18 9.36
C LEU A 644 -25.65 7.24 9.76
N ASP A 645 -26.31 7.54 10.86
CA ASP A 645 -27.59 6.91 11.18
C ASP A 645 -28.71 7.46 10.29
N LEU A 646 -29.86 6.78 10.26
CA LEU A 646 -30.99 7.17 9.41
C LEU A 646 -31.49 8.60 9.68
N PRO A 647 -31.67 9.07 10.93
CA PRO A 647 -32.07 10.44 11.20
C PRO A 647 -31.10 11.48 10.62
N GLN A 648 -29.79 11.29 10.83
CA GLN A 648 -28.75 12.20 10.33
C GLN A 648 -28.69 12.22 8.81
N ALA A 649 -28.77 11.03 8.18
CA ALA A 649 -28.76 10.91 6.73
C ALA A 649 -30.01 11.54 6.10
N ALA A 650 -31.18 11.31 6.69
CA ALA A 650 -32.45 11.88 6.21
C ALA A 650 -32.50 13.42 6.34
N GLU A 651 -31.98 13.98 7.43
CA GLU A 651 -31.86 15.44 7.60
C GLU A 651 -30.94 16.04 6.53
N LYS A 652 -29.78 15.41 6.32
CA LYS A 652 -28.79 15.86 5.33
C LYS A 652 -29.32 15.81 3.88
N LEU A 653 -30.08 14.77 3.55
CA LEU A 653 -30.74 14.62 2.26
C LEU A 653 -31.88 15.65 2.08
N LYS A 654 -32.65 15.90 3.13
CA LYS A 654 -33.70 16.90 3.12
C LYS A 654 -33.14 18.29 2.88
N ASP A 655 -32.03 18.65 3.52
CA ASP A 655 -31.35 19.93 3.33
C ASP A 655 -30.80 20.08 1.89
N ALA A 656 -30.43 18.95 1.27
CA ALA A 656 -30.03 18.90 -0.13
C ALA A 656 -31.21 18.85 -1.12
N GLY A 657 -32.46 18.89 -0.67
CA GLY A 657 -33.64 18.82 -1.55
C GLY A 657 -33.93 17.41 -2.10
N LEU A 658 -33.42 16.35 -1.43
CA LEU A 658 -33.59 14.97 -1.85
C LEU A 658 -34.48 14.19 -0.89
N ARG A 659 -35.05 13.08 -1.37
CA ARG A 659 -35.80 12.10 -0.58
C ARG A 659 -35.01 10.80 -0.49
N CYS A 660 -35.23 9.96 0.51
CA CYS A 660 -34.56 8.65 0.60
C CYS A 660 -35.52 7.49 0.77
N ARG A 661 -35.10 6.36 0.20
CA ARG A 661 -35.63 5.03 0.47
C ARG A 661 -34.51 4.19 1.10
N THR A 662 -34.84 3.36 2.08
CA THR A 662 -33.86 2.51 2.78
C THR A 662 -33.96 1.06 2.37
N ILE A 663 -32.84 0.37 2.29
CA ILE A 663 -32.75 -1.08 2.05
C ILE A 663 -31.85 -1.67 3.14
N GLY A 664 -32.31 -2.73 3.81
CA GLY A 664 -31.64 -3.37 4.93
C GLY A 664 -32.08 -2.85 6.29
N GLY A 665 -31.38 -3.25 7.36
CA GLY A 665 -31.80 -3.03 8.75
C GLY A 665 -30.67 -2.69 9.72
N GLY A 666 -29.53 -2.22 9.26
CA GLY A 666 -28.37 -1.83 10.08
C GLY A 666 -28.57 -0.52 10.86
N SER A 667 -27.62 -0.19 11.72
CA SER A 667 -27.64 1.02 12.54
C SER A 667 -27.06 2.25 11.82
N ALA A 668 -26.27 2.04 10.76
CA ALA A 668 -25.66 3.10 9.97
C ALA A 668 -25.71 2.78 8.47
N VAL A 669 -25.69 3.81 7.64
CA VAL A 669 -25.62 3.68 6.18
C VAL A 669 -24.30 3.05 5.78
N THR A 670 -24.37 1.88 5.16
CA THR A 670 -23.20 1.14 4.65
C THR A 670 -22.85 1.54 3.22
N ASP A 671 -23.87 1.85 2.40
CA ASP A 671 -23.69 2.33 1.03
C ASP A 671 -24.86 3.23 0.60
N GLN A 672 -24.68 3.96 -0.49
CA GLN A 672 -25.69 4.88 -1.01
C GLN A 672 -25.72 4.91 -2.53
N LEU A 673 -26.88 5.10 -3.13
CA LEU A 673 -27.06 5.31 -4.55
C LEU A 673 -27.93 6.53 -4.82
N PRO A 674 -27.47 7.42 -5.71
CA PRO A 674 -26.17 7.42 -6.37
C PRO A 674 -25.02 7.84 -5.42
N ALA A 675 -23.80 7.84 -5.96
CA ALA A 675 -22.63 8.25 -5.19
C ALA A 675 -22.73 9.69 -4.70
N ALA A 676 -22.09 10.02 -3.57
CA ALA A 676 -22.00 11.38 -3.07
C ALA A 676 -21.39 12.33 -4.12
N GLY A 677 -21.89 13.58 -4.18
CA GLY A 677 -21.49 14.57 -5.17
C GLY A 677 -22.22 14.47 -6.52
N THR A 678 -23.04 13.45 -6.74
CA THR A 678 -23.88 13.35 -7.94
C THR A 678 -24.92 14.47 -7.96
N VAL A 679 -24.99 15.23 -9.06
CA VAL A 679 -26.04 16.23 -9.27
C VAL A 679 -27.29 15.53 -9.80
N LEU A 680 -28.39 15.72 -9.09
CA LEU A 680 -29.69 15.10 -9.35
C LEU A 680 -30.76 16.12 -9.53
N ALA A 681 -31.87 15.74 -10.12
CA ALA A 681 -33.09 16.52 -10.11
C ALA A 681 -33.54 16.75 -8.64
N GLU A 682 -33.96 17.97 -8.31
CA GLU A 682 -34.55 18.27 -7.01
C GLU A 682 -35.77 17.36 -6.73
N GLY A 683 -35.91 16.89 -5.48
CA GLY A 683 -36.93 15.94 -5.09
C GLY A 683 -36.70 14.48 -5.52
N THR A 684 -35.55 14.14 -6.11
CA THR A 684 -35.19 12.74 -6.45
C THR A 684 -35.17 11.88 -5.21
N GLU A 685 -35.71 10.66 -5.31
CA GLU A 685 -35.60 9.63 -4.27
C GLU A 685 -34.32 8.83 -4.47
N VAL A 686 -33.43 8.86 -3.47
CA VAL A 686 -32.14 8.14 -3.46
C VAL A 686 -32.24 6.91 -2.56
N ILE A 687 -31.32 5.96 -2.71
CA ILE A 687 -31.31 4.72 -1.95
C ILE A 687 -30.18 4.73 -0.94
N LEU A 688 -30.50 4.46 0.33
CA LEU A 688 -29.53 4.23 1.40
C LEU A 688 -29.56 2.75 1.81
N TYR A 689 -28.41 2.12 1.82
CA TYR A 689 -28.24 0.72 2.21
C TYR A 689 -27.78 0.64 3.67
N PHE A 690 -28.39 -0.27 4.43
CA PHE A 690 -28.08 -0.56 5.84
C PHE A 690 -27.82 -2.05 5.96
N ASP A 691 -26.54 -2.46 6.01
CA ASP A 691 -26.10 -3.86 6.01
C ASP A 691 -26.71 -4.70 4.86
N ALA A 692 -26.90 -4.09 3.70
CA ALA A 692 -27.40 -4.73 2.50
C ALA A 692 -26.49 -4.43 1.31
N GLU A 693 -26.28 -5.41 0.45
CA GLU A 693 -25.50 -5.24 -0.78
C GLU A 693 -26.34 -4.55 -1.87
N ILE A 694 -25.66 -3.76 -2.70
CA ILE A 694 -26.26 -3.20 -3.92
C ILE A 694 -26.53 -4.36 -4.88
N SER A 695 -27.76 -4.45 -5.41
CA SER A 695 -28.09 -5.49 -6.40
C SER A 695 -27.14 -5.38 -7.63
N PRO A 696 -26.54 -6.48 -8.06
CA PRO A 696 -25.74 -6.52 -9.27
C PRO A 696 -26.58 -6.49 -10.55
N ASP A 697 -27.90 -6.52 -10.43
CA ASP A 697 -28.81 -6.61 -11.56
C ASP A 697 -28.69 -5.38 -12.47
N LEU A 698 -28.86 -5.62 -13.78
CA LEU A 698 -28.91 -4.58 -14.80
C LEU A 698 -30.36 -4.21 -15.04
N GLU A 699 -30.60 -2.91 -15.21
CA GLU A 699 -31.92 -2.37 -15.57
C GLU A 699 -31.88 -1.83 -16.99
N SER A 700 -32.92 -2.10 -17.74
CA SER A 700 -33.07 -1.61 -19.11
C SER A 700 -33.54 -0.17 -19.09
N LEU A 701 -32.76 0.75 -19.67
CA LEU A 701 -33.09 2.17 -19.73
C LEU A 701 -34.39 2.39 -20.48
N PRO A 702 -35.42 3.04 -19.86
CA PRO A 702 -36.66 3.36 -20.54
C PRO A 702 -36.49 4.48 -21.58
N GLU A 703 -37.43 4.60 -22.50
CA GLU A 703 -37.53 5.76 -23.37
C GLU A 703 -38.01 6.98 -22.59
N LEU A 704 -37.20 8.03 -22.57
CA LEU A 704 -37.48 9.25 -21.82
C LEU A 704 -37.92 10.42 -22.71
N THR A 705 -37.68 10.32 -24.03
CA THR A 705 -37.98 11.40 -24.98
C THR A 705 -39.47 11.72 -24.99
N GLY A 706 -39.82 13.03 -24.86
CA GLY A 706 -41.19 13.50 -24.80
C GLY A 706 -41.85 13.47 -23.42
N LEU A 707 -41.21 12.83 -22.41
CA LEU A 707 -41.66 12.97 -21.01
C LEU A 707 -41.29 14.36 -20.49
N ASN A 708 -42.13 14.94 -19.61
CA ASN A 708 -41.67 16.14 -18.91
C ASN A 708 -40.58 15.80 -17.89
N TYR A 709 -39.87 16.81 -17.39
CA TYR A 709 -38.75 16.65 -16.49
C TYR A 709 -39.08 15.83 -15.24
N GLU A 710 -40.23 16.08 -14.62
CA GLU A 710 -40.68 15.36 -13.43
C GLU A 710 -41.01 13.89 -13.75
N GLN A 711 -41.67 13.64 -14.86
CA GLN A 711 -42.01 12.28 -15.32
C GLN A 711 -40.74 11.48 -15.64
N ALA A 712 -39.77 12.09 -16.32
CA ALA A 712 -38.50 11.44 -16.64
C ALA A 712 -37.72 11.11 -15.38
N ARG A 713 -37.64 12.03 -14.40
CA ARG A 713 -37.01 11.82 -13.09
C ARG A 713 -37.66 10.65 -12.35
N ASP A 714 -38.96 10.67 -12.20
CA ASP A 714 -39.70 9.66 -11.42
C ASP A 714 -39.64 8.28 -12.11
N THR A 715 -39.65 8.25 -13.46
CA THR A 715 -39.48 7.02 -14.24
C THR A 715 -38.12 6.42 -13.99
N LEU A 716 -37.03 7.19 -14.08
CA LEU A 716 -35.68 6.66 -13.81
C LEU A 716 -35.53 6.19 -12.36
N SER A 717 -36.05 6.97 -11.39
CA SER A 717 -35.98 6.60 -9.97
C SER A 717 -36.68 5.26 -9.69
N TYR A 718 -37.77 4.94 -10.38
CA TYR A 718 -38.46 3.65 -10.26
C TYR A 718 -37.56 2.47 -10.63
N TYR A 719 -36.73 2.63 -11.67
CA TYR A 719 -35.74 1.63 -12.11
C TYR A 719 -34.42 1.72 -11.35
N GLY A 720 -34.30 2.50 -10.28
CA GLY A 720 -33.04 2.70 -9.55
C GLY A 720 -31.96 3.42 -10.36
N LEU A 721 -32.38 4.11 -11.42
CA LEU A 721 -31.56 4.98 -12.26
C LEU A 721 -31.83 6.45 -11.91
N TYR A 722 -30.94 7.36 -12.28
CA TYR A 722 -31.04 8.75 -11.87
C TYR A 722 -30.92 9.70 -13.07
N LEU A 723 -31.61 10.81 -13.00
CA LEU A 723 -31.63 11.84 -14.03
C LEU A 723 -30.68 12.98 -13.69
N THR A 724 -29.92 13.42 -14.67
CA THR A 724 -29.19 14.69 -14.65
C THR A 724 -29.45 15.46 -15.96
N THR A 725 -29.31 16.79 -15.92
CA THR A 725 -29.40 17.64 -17.10
C THR A 725 -28.45 18.82 -16.97
N ARG A 726 -27.96 19.31 -18.13
CA ARG A 726 -27.22 20.58 -18.23
C ARG A 726 -28.11 21.71 -18.70
N SER A 727 -29.35 21.43 -19.09
CA SER A 727 -30.32 22.43 -19.45
C SER A 727 -30.81 23.12 -18.18
N SER A 728 -31.04 24.45 -18.26
CA SER A 728 -31.68 25.18 -17.16
C SER A 728 -33.11 24.69 -16.97
N VAL A 729 -33.43 24.23 -15.75
CA VAL A 729 -34.77 23.79 -15.41
C VAL A 729 -35.58 25.02 -14.96
N THR A 730 -36.34 25.57 -15.86
CA THR A 730 -37.16 26.79 -15.61
C THR A 730 -38.60 26.47 -15.26
N ASP A 731 -39.17 25.43 -15.89
CA ASP A 731 -40.51 24.90 -15.62
C ASP A 731 -40.53 23.37 -15.77
N PRO A 732 -40.32 22.62 -14.62
CA PRO A 732 -40.22 21.16 -14.62
C PRO A 732 -41.45 20.44 -15.21
N ALA A 733 -42.60 21.04 -15.18
CA ALA A 733 -43.84 20.47 -15.69
C ALA A 733 -44.05 20.68 -17.20
N ARG A 734 -43.40 21.71 -17.76
CA ARG A 734 -43.53 22.06 -19.18
C ARG A 734 -42.36 21.69 -20.04
N GLN A 735 -41.14 21.72 -19.47
CA GLN A 735 -39.97 21.30 -20.20
C GLN A 735 -39.97 19.78 -20.42
N THR A 736 -39.77 19.38 -21.68
CA THR A 736 -39.77 17.96 -22.08
C THR A 736 -38.37 17.48 -22.45
N VAL A 737 -38.11 16.19 -22.28
CA VAL A 737 -36.89 15.56 -22.72
C VAL A 737 -36.86 15.51 -24.25
N GLY A 738 -35.97 16.28 -24.85
CA GLY A 738 -35.71 16.27 -26.28
C GLY A 738 -34.75 15.20 -26.72
N ALA A 739 -33.80 14.84 -25.85
CA ALA A 739 -32.83 13.75 -26.10
C ALA A 739 -32.31 13.16 -24.79
N GLN A 740 -31.99 11.87 -24.81
CA GLN A 740 -31.29 11.18 -23.72
C GLN A 740 -29.89 10.73 -24.18
N SER A 741 -28.91 10.77 -23.28
CA SER A 741 -27.50 10.48 -23.59
C SER A 741 -27.20 9.05 -24.02
N LEU A 742 -28.08 8.11 -23.65
CA LEU A 742 -27.97 6.70 -23.97
C LEU A 742 -29.29 6.23 -24.62
N PRO A 743 -29.27 5.33 -25.62
CA PRO A 743 -30.48 4.80 -26.24
C PRO A 743 -31.37 4.03 -25.27
N ALA A 744 -32.70 4.10 -25.43
CA ALA A 744 -33.60 3.21 -24.71
C ALA A 744 -33.26 1.74 -24.96
N GLY A 745 -33.42 0.90 -23.92
CA GLY A 745 -33.02 -0.51 -23.96
C GLY A 745 -31.54 -0.75 -23.59
N THR A 746 -30.74 0.31 -23.31
CA THR A 746 -29.38 0.14 -22.80
C THR A 746 -29.44 -0.47 -21.39
N GLU A 747 -28.71 -1.55 -21.15
CA GLU A 747 -28.59 -2.21 -19.86
C GLU A 747 -27.67 -1.40 -18.94
N LEU A 748 -28.19 -0.91 -17.82
CA LEU A 748 -27.49 -0.07 -16.85
C LEU A 748 -27.56 -0.66 -15.44
N ARG A 749 -26.54 -0.46 -14.65
CA ARG A 749 -26.55 -0.86 -13.23
C ARG A 749 -27.37 0.11 -12.40
N HIS A 750 -27.99 -0.37 -11.34
CA HIS A 750 -28.59 0.49 -10.32
C HIS A 750 -27.60 1.57 -9.88
N GLY A 751 -28.09 2.80 -9.73
CA GLY A 751 -27.27 3.98 -9.42
C GLY A 751 -26.70 4.72 -10.62
N SER A 752 -26.84 4.18 -11.85
CA SER A 752 -26.38 4.88 -13.06
C SER A 752 -27.15 6.17 -13.27
N VAL A 753 -26.45 7.20 -13.74
CA VAL A 753 -27.04 8.52 -14.04
C VAL A 753 -27.17 8.70 -15.54
N VAL A 754 -28.35 9.10 -15.99
CA VAL A 754 -28.67 9.37 -17.39
C VAL A 754 -28.82 10.85 -17.60
N GLU A 755 -28.01 11.41 -18.49
CA GLU A 755 -28.11 12.83 -18.86
C GLU A 755 -29.20 13.01 -19.92
N VAL A 756 -30.05 14.02 -19.72
CA VAL A 756 -31.08 14.41 -20.69
C VAL A 756 -30.91 15.87 -21.10
N THR A 757 -31.28 16.16 -22.33
CA THR A 757 -31.41 17.54 -22.82
C THR A 757 -32.88 17.93 -22.78
N LEU A 758 -33.20 19.07 -22.16
CA LEU A 758 -34.57 19.58 -22.09
C LEU A 758 -34.80 20.57 -23.21
N ILE A 759 -36.03 20.57 -23.72
CA ILE A 759 -36.57 21.54 -24.67
C ILE A 759 -37.84 22.14 -24.11
N ASP A 760 -38.05 23.44 -24.36
CA ASP A 760 -39.29 24.09 -24.01
C ASP A 760 -40.39 23.71 -25.02
N SER A 761 -41.55 23.26 -24.54
CA SER A 761 -42.64 22.81 -25.38
C SER A 761 -43.20 23.93 -26.33
N ASP A 762 -42.83 25.16 -26.11
CA ASP A 762 -43.21 26.31 -26.97
C ASP A 762 -42.25 26.52 -28.17
N GLU A 763 -41.02 25.94 -28.15
CA GLU A 763 -40.08 26.02 -29.31
C GLU A 763 -40.43 25.07 -30.45
N GLU A 764 -41.12 23.94 -30.17
CA GLU A 764 -41.56 22.99 -31.23
C GLU A 764 -42.66 23.58 -32.14
N LEU A 765 -43.38 24.59 -31.65
CA LEU A 765 -44.41 25.28 -32.44
C LEU A 765 -43.86 26.36 -33.40
N LEU A 766 -42.63 26.84 -33.16
CA LEU A 766 -41.99 27.88 -33.99
C LEU A 766 -41.02 27.31 -35.05
N GLY A 767 -40.68 26.02 -35.01
CA GLY A 767 -39.77 25.37 -35.96
C GLY A 767 -40.46 24.69 -37.16
N ARG A 768 -41.78 24.82 -37.31
CA ARG A 768 -42.59 24.27 -38.42
C ARG A 768 -43.27 25.28 -39.32
N TYR A 769 -42.70 26.49 -39.44
CA TYR A 769 -43.13 27.46 -40.45
C TYR A 769 -41.95 27.92 -41.31
#